data_e27458e8b5ee0619e3c1c5e45179411b
#
_entry.id   e27458e8b5ee0619e3c1c5e45179411b
#
_cell.length_a   1.000
_cell.length_b   1.000
_cell.length_c   1.000
_cell.angle_alpha   90.00
_cell.angle_beta   90.00
_cell.angle_gamma   90.00
#
_symmetry.space_group_name_H-M   'P 1'
#
loop_
_entity.id
_entity.type
_entity.pdbx_description
1 polymer ?
#
loop_
_entity_poly.entity_id
_entity_poly.type
_entity_poly.pdbx_seq_one_letter_code
_entity_poly.pdbx_strand_id
1 'polypeptide(L)'
;MENNVFIITPPFTQLNTPYPASAYIKGFLNTLAVPTVQADLGIEVILELFSKEGLCPLTPKVGIENYSENSQRIFSLWNEYIKTIDGVISFLQGKNPTLALQICQDDYLPEASRFAQLEELDWAFGTMGTQDKAKHLATLYLEDISDFIVECIDENFGFSRYAERLGRSANSFDELYDALNQETTYIDKVLLSILKSKIETIQPSLFLISVPFPGNLYSAFRCAQWVKKHHPSIKIAMGGGFPNTELRSLSDKRVFEFFDYITLDDGELPLKLLIDNLNSTSDSEYKRTFLLENGEVVYKNTTTQSDYKQAEVGTPDYSDLLLDKYISVIEIVNPMHRMWSDGRWNKLTMAHGCYWGKCTFCDISLDYIKLYEPVAANLLCDRIEELIAKTGQNGFHFVDEAAPPALMRALALEILRRKISVTWWTNIRFEKSFTKDLCLLLKASGCIAVSGGLEVASDRLLELIDKGVTVEQVAKVTRNFTEAGVMVHAYLMYGYPTQTVQETIDSLEMVRQLFEIGILQSGFWHQFAMTAHSPVGMYPEKFGVVKETEAIGTFANNDINFIDSTGIDHEQFSFGLKKSLYNFMHGICFDYPLQDWFEFKIPKTKISEDFIFNALSDENDLSIKPNSKVVWLGGIPAISCFSKTKKGSSWEMMALTFHDKKETYSVQMNKEHGDWMLELLNKIAVSNTKIYTLQEIKSDFETAFEDFELFWFSKAMVTLKLYGLLII
;
A
#
# COMPACT_ATOMS: atom_id res chain seq x y z
N MET A 1 28.78 -5.28 -28.04
CA MET A 1 28.76 -5.67 -26.60
C MET A 1 27.30 -5.81 -26.23
N GLU A 2 26.91 -6.91 -25.60
CA GLU A 2 25.54 -7.00 -25.05
C GLU A 2 25.40 -5.90 -24.01
N ASN A 3 24.36 -5.07 -24.11
CA ASN A 3 24.10 -4.04 -23.14
C ASN A 3 23.55 -4.67 -21.86
N ASN A 4 24.42 -4.86 -20.87
CA ASN A 4 24.00 -5.29 -19.55
C ASN A 4 23.42 -4.09 -18.79
N VAL A 5 22.18 -4.22 -18.33
CA VAL A 5 21.50 -3.21 -17.49
C VAL A 5 21.56 -3.64 -16.03
N PHE A 6 21.93 -2.72 -15.14
CA PHE A 6 21.84 -2.94 -13.71
C PHE A 6 20.89 -1.92 -13.09
N ILE A 7 19.88 -2.41 -12.37
CA ILE A 7 18.85 -1.59 -11.72
C ILE A 7 18.99 -1.70 -10.22
N ILE A 8 18.97 -0.56 -9.51
CA ILE A 8 18.92 -0.57 -8.05
C ILE A 8 17.73 0.23 -7.51
N THR A 9 17.26 -0.20 -6.33
CA THR A 9 16.56 0.66 -5.37
C THR A 9 17.58 1.06 -4.31
N PRO A 10 17.91 2.35 -4.16
CA PRO A 10 18.89 2.80 -3.16
C PRO A 10 18.31 2.82 -1.74
N PRO A 11 19.12 2.79 -0.66
CA PRO A 11 18.65 2.88 0.72
C PRO A 11 17.84 4.15 1.02
N PHE A 12 16.80 4.08 1.86
CA PHE A 12 16.13 2.91 2.39
C PHE A 12 14.65 2.92 2.00
N THR A 13 14.06 1.74 1.96
CA THR A 13 12.63 1.54 1.77
C THR A 13 12.08 0.61 2.86
N GLN A 14 10.92 0.01 2.64
CA GLN A 14 10.33 -0.96 3.57
C GLN A 14 11.20 -2.22 3.75
N LEU A 15 11.17 -2.80 4.95
CA LEU A 15 12.01 -3.94 5.32
C LEU A 15 11.40 -5.31 5.04
N ASN A 16 10.09 -5.39 4.77
CA ASN A 16 9.36 -6.66 4.68
C ASN A 16 9.23 -7.22 3.26
N THR A 17 9.37 -6.38 2.23
CA THR A 17 9.19 -6.76 0.83
C THR A 17 9.87 -5.73 -0.08
N PRO A 18 10.39 -6.11 -1.27
CA PRO A 18 11.03 -5.16 -2.16
C PRO A 18 10.07 -4.08 -2.66
N TYR A 19 10.62 -2.91 -2.97
CA TYR A 19 9.90 -1.88 -3.71
C TYR A 19 9.70 -2.34 -5.16
N PRO A 20 8.50 -2.21 -5.77
CA PRO A 20 8.17 -2.93 -7.00
C PRO A 20 8.84 -2.41 -8.28
N ALA A 21 9.29 -1.14 -8.31
CA ALA A 21 9.70 -0.50 -9.56
C ALA A 21 10.79 -1.27 -10.33
N SER A 22 11.83 -1.75 -9.63
CA SER A 22 12.92 -2.50 -10.29
C SER A 22 12.41 -3.81 -10.91
N ALA A 23 11.49 -4.52 -10.23
CA ALA A 23 10.89 -5.74 -10.73
C ALA A 23 10.02 -5.50 -11.98
N TYR A 24 9.26 -4.40 -12.00
CA TYR A 24 8.47 -4.00 -13.17
C TYR A 24 9.36 -3.67 -14.36
N ILE A 25 10.39 -2.84 -14.18
CA ILE A 25 11.34 -2.48 -15.24
C ILE A 25 12.08 -3.73 -15.74
N LYS A 26 12.52 -4.62 -14.84
CA LYS A 26 13.15 -5.88 -15.26
C LYS A 26 12.19 -6.77 -16.04
N GLY A 27 10.94 -6.90 -15.59
CA GLY A 27 9.90 -7.63 -16.31
C GLY A 27 9.68 -7.09 -17.73
N PHE A 28 9.63 -5.77 -17.87
CA PHE A 28 9.54 -5.10 -19.17
C PHE A 28 10.78 -5.37 -20.05
N LEU A 29 11.99 -5.18 -19.52
CA LEU A 29 13.23 -5.39 -20.28
C LEU A 29 13.40 -6.87 -20.71
N ASN A 30 12.87 -7.82 -19.95
CA ASN A 30 12.80 -9.21 -20.35
C ASN A 30 11.95 -9.42 -21.62
N THR A 31 10.87 -8.65 -21.82
CA THR A 31 10.07 -8.69 -23.06
C THR A 31 10.87 -8.23 -24.30
N LEU A 32 11.88 -7.40 -24.07
CA LEU A 32 12.79 -6.89 -25.10
C LEU A 32 14.08 -7.73 -25.23
N ALA A 33 14.20 -8.82 -24.48
CA ALA A 33 15.39 -9.66 -24.39
C ALA A 33 16.68 -8.89 -24.01
N VAL A 34 16.55 -7.85 -23.17
CA VAL A 34 17.67 -7.05 -22.65
C VAL A 34 18.19 -7.69 -21.35
N PRO A 35 19.46 -8.14 -21.29
CA PRO A 35 20.04 -8.70 -20.07
C PRO A 35 20.01 -7.67 -18.92
N THR A 36 19.29 -8.02 -17.85
CA THR A 36 19.05 -7.08 -16.74
C THR A 36 19.23 -7.78 -15.39
N VAL A 37 20.02 -7.17 -14.51
CA VAL A 37 20.19 -7.56 -13.11
C VAL A 37 19.63 -6.46 -12.23
N GLN A 38 19.06 -6.83 -11.08
CA GLN A 38 18.51 -5.86 -10.14
C GLN A 38 19.01 -6.13 -8.70
N ALA A 39 18.97 -5.09 -7.86
CA ALA A 39 19.26 -5.21 -6.44
C ALA A 39 18.44 -4.19 -5.61
N ASP A 40 18.04 -4.59 -4.42
CA ASP A 40 17.57 -3.69 -3.37
C ASP A 40 18.72 -3.46 -2.38
N LEU A 41 19.42 -2.34 -2.57
CA LEU A 41 20.56 -2.01 -1.72
C LEU A 41 20.13 -1.60 -0.31
N GLY A 42 18.86 -1.23 -0.11
CA GLY A 42 18.34 -0.90 1.21
C GLY A 42 18.36 -2.09 2.15
N ILE A 43 17.74 -3.21 1.77
CA ILE A 43 17.75 -4.41 2.60
C ILE A 43 19.18 -4.98 2.76
N GLU A 44 20.01 -4.90 1.70
CA GLU A 44 21.38 -5.41 1.77
C GLU A 44 22.23 -4.62 2.77
N VAL A 45 22.12 -3.28 2.81
CA VAL A 45 22.79 -2.43 3.81
C VAL A 45 22.28 -2.71 5.22
N ILE A 46 20.96 -2.85 5.39
CA ILE A 46 20.39 -3.20 6.72
C ILE A 46 20.94 -4.53 7.22
N LEU A 47 20.99 -5.56 6.37
CA LEU A 47 21.49 -6.88 6.78
C LEU A 47 22.99 -6.89 7.09
N GLU A 48 23.77 -6.09 6.38
CA GLU A 48 25.20 -5.93 6.68
C GLU A 48 25.39 -5.17 7.99
N LEU A 49 24.67 -4.08 8.19
CA LEU A 49 24.76 -3.23 9.38
C LEU A 49 24.25 -3.94 10.64
N PHE A 50 23.08 -4.60 10.56
CA PHE A 50 22.45 -5.34 11.66
C PHE A 50 22.87 -6.81 11.65
N SER A 51 24.19 -7.02 11.68
CA SER A 51 24.87 -8.30 11.83
C SER A 51 25.93 -8.19 12.91
N LYS A 52 26.42 -9.33 13.38
CA LYS A 52 27.55 -9.35 14.32
C LYS A 52 28.77 -8.62 13.77
N GLU A 53 29.09 -8.87 12.52
CA GLU A 53 30.21 -8.24 11.81
C GLU A 53 29.99 -6.73 11.64
N GLY A 54 28.76 -6.30 11.36
CA GLY A 54 28.39 -4.90 11.15
C GLY A 54 28.35 -4.09 12.45
N LEU A 55 27.92 -4.68 13.56
CA LEU A 55 27.89 -4.00 14.87
C LEU A 55 29.26 -3.91 15.55
N CYS A 56 30.13 -4.94 15.39
CA CYS A 56 31.45 -4.98 16.04
C CYS A 56 32.30 -3.72 15.86
N PRO A 57 32.42 -3.10 14.67
CA PRO A 57 33.27 -1.92 14.46
C PRO A 57 32.60 -0.61 14.90
N LEU A 58 31.32 -0.60 15.26
CA LEU A 58 30.62 0.63 15.62
C LEU A 58 31.11 1.15 16.98
N THR A 59 31.62 2.36 16.97
CA THR A 59 32.07 3.07 18.16
C THR A 59 31.58 4.53 18.10
N PRO A 60 31.20 5.14 19.25
CA PRO A 60 30.79 6.53 19.29
C PRO A 60 31.86 7.47 18.70
N LYS A 61 31.46 8.53 18.00
CA LYS A 61 32.34 9.53 17.41
C LYS A 61 33.14 10.30 18.45
N VAL A 62 32.59 10.47 19.64
CA VAL A 62 33.25 11.10 20.83
C VAL A 62 33.07 10.17 22.03
N GLY A 63 33.62 10.55 23.20
CA GLY A 63 33.44 9.74 24.41
C GLY A 63 31.94 9.53 24.72
N ILE A 64 31.59 8.29 25.08
CA ILE A 64 30.17 7.89 25.30
C ILE A 64 29.46 8.73 26.36
N GLU A 65 30.23 9.29 27.31
CA GLU A 65 29.74 10.18 28.37
C GLU A 65 29.13 11.50 27.87
N ASN A 66 29.35 11.84 26.59
CA ASN A 66 28.81 13.05 25.96
C ASN A 66 27.44 12.82 25.31
N TYR A 67 26.92 11.58 25.34
CA TYR A 67 25.64 11.22 24.74
C TYR A 67 24.55 10.99 25.80
N SER A 68 23.32 10.75 25.38
CA SER A 68 22.19 10.52 26.27
C SER A 68 22.39 9.30 27.19
N GLU A 69 21.70 9.28 28.32
CA GLU A 69 21.68 8.12 29.21
C GLU A 69 21.25 6.83 28.49
N ASN A 70 20.33 6.96 27.52
CA ASN A 70 19.90 5.85 26.70
C ASN A 70 21.05 5.27 25.86
N SER A 71 21.78 6.10 25.13
CA SER A 71 22.93 5.65 24.33
C SER A 71 24.07 5.11 25.20
N GLN A 72 24.30 5.68 26.39
CA GLN A 72 25.25 5.15 27.34
C GLN A 72 24.82 3.74 27.82
N ARG A 73 23.56 3.53 28.13
CA ARG A 73 23.03 2.21 28.49
C ARG A 73 23.20 1.21 27.35
N ILE A 74 22.77 1.55 26.13
CA ILE A 74 22.91 0.68 24.96
C ILE A 74 24.37 0.29 24.75
N PHE A 75 25.28 1.24 24.80
CA PHE A 75 26.72 0.98 24.64
C PHE A 75 27.31 0.10 25.76
N SER A 76 26.83 0.24 27.00
CA SER A 76 27.25 -0.63 28.10
C SER A 76 26.86 -2.08 27.89
N LEU A 77 25.76 -2.33 27.14
CA LEU A 77 25.24 -3.64 26.78
C LEU A 77 25.67 -4.10 25.37
N TRP A 78 26.57 -3.36 24.69
CA TRP A 78 26.89 -3.56 23.28
C TRP A 78 27.31 -4.98 22.93
N ASN A 79 28.05 -5.64 23.82
CA ASN A 79 28.43 -7.05 23.63
C ASN A 79 27.22 -8.01 23.63
N GLU A 80 26.16 -7.71 24.37
CA GLU A 80 24.93 -8.51 24.35
C GLU A 80 24.13 -8.25 23.06
N TYR A 81 24.10 -7.00 22.56
CA TYR A 81 23.53 -6.70 21.24
C TYR A 81 24.29 -7.46 20.13
N ILE A 82 25.61 -7.42 20.11
CA ILE A 82 26.45 -8.17 19.14
C ILE A 82 26.20 -9.69 19.22
N LYS A 83 25.97 -10.23 20.41
CA LYS A 83 25.75 -11.66 20.62
C LYS A 83 24.38 -12.12 20.11
N THR A 84 23.36 -11.28 20.18
CA THR A 84 21.95 -11.65 19.90
C THR A 84 21.48 -11.28 18.52
N ILE A 85 22.10 -10.30 17.84
CA ILE A 85 21.60 -9.69 16.60
C ILE A 85 21.34 -10.69 15.47
N ASP A 86 22.25 -11.61 15.18
CA ASP A 86 22.07 -12.56 14.07
C ASP A 86 20.88 -13.50 14.32
N GLY A 87 20.66 -13.89 15.58
CA GLY A 87 19.51 -14.67 16.01
C GLY A 87 18.20 -13.91 15.80
N VAL A 88 18.17 -12.63 16.19
CA VAL A 88 17.01 -11.73 16.05
C VAL A 88 16.69 -11.51 14.57
N ILE A 89 17.67 -11.18 13.75
CA ILE A 89 17.46 -11.01 12.29
C ILE A 89 16.96 -12.31 11.67
N SER A 90 17.55 -13.47 11.99
CA SER A 90 17.10 -14.77 11.49
C SER A 90 15.63 -15.06 11.91
N PHE A 91 15.26 -14.69 13.14
CA PHE A 91 13.88 -14.81 13.61
C PHE A 91 12.92 -13.91 12.82
N LEU A 92 13.26 -12.65 12.61
CA LEU A 92 12.46 -11.70 11.83
C LEU A 92 12.36 -12.06 10.34
N GLN A 93 13.32 -12.84 9.81
CA GLN A 93 13.23 -13.46 8.49
C GLN A 93 12.31 -14.71 8.44
N GLY A 94 11.78 -15.15 9.59
CA GLY A 94 10.94 -16.34 9.70
C GLY A 94 11.73 -17.66 9.68
N LYS A 95 13.05 -17.63 9.85
CA LYS A 95 13.94 -18.82 9.77
C LYS A 95 14.12 -19.55 11.10
N ASN A 96 13.85 -18.89 12.23
CA ASN A 96 14.03 -19.44 13.58
C ASN A 96 12.80 -19.16 14.46
N PRO A 97 11.61 -19.73 14.18
CA PRO A 97 10.38 -19.42 14.89
C PRO A 97 10.39 -19.83 16.37
N THR A 98 11.22 -20.83 16.75
CA THR A 98 11.30 -21.28 18.16
C THR A 98 12.00 -20.25 19.05
N LEU A 99 12.78 -19.34 18.48
CA LEU A 99 13.43 -18.27 19.22
C LEU A 99 12.43 -17.30 19.89
N ALA A 100 11.18 -17.25 19.39
CA ALA A 100 10.13 -16.45 19.99
C ALA A 100 9.93 -16.71 21.49
N LEU A 101 10.03 -17.99 21.91
CA LEU A 101 9.90 -18.36 23.31
C LEU A 101 11.00 -17.76 24.18
N GLN A 102 12.22 -17.67 23.63
CA GLN A 102 13.36 -17.10 24.32
C GLN A 102 13.34 -15.56 24.30
N ILE A 103 12.96 -14.95 23.18
CA ILE A 103 12.78 -13.49 23.06
C ILE A 103 11.72 -12.98 24.05
N CYS A 104 10.65 -13.74 24.29
CA CYS A 104 9.59 -13.37 25.26
C CYS A 104 9.98 -13.61 26.71
N GLN A 105 11.18 -14.07 27.00
CA GLN A 105 11.75 -14.18 28.36
C GLN A 105 12.59 -12.91 28.65
N ASP A 106 12.47 -12.39 29.86
CA ASP A 106 12.98 -11.08 30.27
C ASP A 106 14.52 -10.97 30.27
N ASP A 107 15.26 -12.04 30.01
CA ASP A 107 16.73 -12.09 30.11
C ASP A 107 17.45 -12.38 28.79
N TYR A 108 16.75 -12.46 27.67
CA TYR A 108 17.37 -12.78 26.37
C TYR A 108 17.83 -11.54 25.58
N LEU A 109 16.96 -10.55 25.44
CA LEU A 109 17.28 -9.32 24.71
C LEU A 109 17.83 -8.27 25.69
N PRO A 110 18.90 -7.55 25.35
CA PRO A 110 19.22 -6.30 26.04
C PRO A 110 18.12 -5.27 25.74
N GLU A 111 17.70 -4.53 26.74
CA GLU A 111 16.59 -3.59 26.68
C GLU A 111 17.03 -2.18 27.05
N ALA A 112 16.54 -1.17 26.30
CA ALA A 112 16.74 0.22 26.59
C ALA A 112 15.41 1.01 26.54
N SER A 113 15.42 2.28 26.18
CA SER A 113 14.25 3.15 26.35
C SER A 113 13.02 2.73 25.52
N ARG A 114 13.20 2.04 24.40
CA ARG A 114 12.09 1.60 23.56
C ARG A 114 11.18 0.58 24.27
N PHE A 115 11.72 -0.19 25.20
CA PHE A 115 10.98 -1.18 25.98
C PHE A 115 10.10 -0.57 27.09
N ALA A 116 10.28 0.69 27.44
CA ALA A 116 9.46 1.36 28.47
C ALA A 116 7.96 1.39 28.15
N GLN A 117 7.56 1.20 26.91
CA GLN A 117 6.14 1.16 26.50
C GLN A 117 5.45 -0.20 26.71
N LEU A 118 6.20 -1.27 27.11
CA LEU A 118 5.65 -2.63 27.19
C LEU A 118 4.62 -2.84 28.29
N GLU A 119 4.72 -2.14 29.43
CA GLU A 119 3.79 -2.27 30.55
C GLU A 119 2.33 -1.97 30.15
N GLU A 120 2.14 -1.14 29.13
CA GLU A 120 0.82 -0.77 28.62
C GLU A 120 0.27 -1.72 27.57
N LEU A 121 1.07 -2.62 26.99
CA LEU A 121 0.71 -3.42 25.82
C LEU A 121 0.66 -4.95 26.06
N ASP A 122 1.08 -5.44 27.20
CA ASP A 122 1.16 -6.89 27.49
C ASP A 122 -0.18 -7.63 27.28
N TRP A 123 -1.30 -6.99 27.57
CA TRP A 123 -2.64 -7.54 27.36
C TRP A 123 -2.97 -7.78 25.87
N ALA A 124 -2.37 -7.03 24.94
CA ALA A 124 -2.68 -7.09 23.51
C ALA A 124 -2.27 -8.42 22.85
N PHE A 125 -1.28 -9.12 23.42
CA PHE A 125 -0.75 -10.35 22.85
C PHE A 125 -1.40 -11.63 23.38
N GLY A 126 -1.75 -11.71 24.69
CA GLY A 126 -2.25 -12.93 25.31
C GLY A 126 -1.29 -14.13 25.15
N THR A 127 -1.76 -15.32 25.51
CA THR A 127 -0.92 -16.55 25.46
C THR A 127 -0.71 -17.09 24.04
N MET A 128 -1.61 -16.82 23.11
CA MET A 128 -1.53 -17.27 21.71
C MET A 128 -0.74 -16.32 20.81
N GLY A 129 -0.43 -15.13 21.30
CA GLY A 129 0.30 -14.09 20.57
C GLY A 129 1.82 -14.13 20.73
N THR A 130 2.42 -15.21 21.22
CA THR A 130 3.86 -15.32 21.50
C THR A 130 4.73 -14.93 20.29
N GLN A 131 4.36 -15.36 19.08
CA GLN A 131 5.12 -14.99 17.87
C GLN A 131 5.04 -13.50 17.57
N ASP A 132 3.86 -12.90 17.74
CA ASP A 132 3.66 -11.48 17.48
C ASP A 132 4.32 -10.63 18.57
N LYS A 133 4.23 -11.04 19.84
CA LYS A 133 4.95 -10.42 20.96
C LYS A 133 6.46 -10.45 20.68
N ALA A 134 7.01 -11.59 20.32
CA ALA A 134 8.43 -11.72 20.01
C ALA A 134 8.89 -10.84 18.85
N LYS A 135 8.08 -10.70 17.79
CA LYS A 135 8.38 -9.78 16.67
C LYS A 135 8.36 -8.32 17.11
N HIS A 136 7.40 -7.95 17.96
CA HIS A 136 7.35 -6.60 18.50
C HIS A 136 8.55 -6.32 19.40
N LEU A 137 8.91 -7.20 20.33
CA LEU A 137 10.11 -7.07 21.16
C LEU A 137 11.39 -7.00 20.31
N ALA A 138 11.50 -7.83 19.28
CA ALA A 138 12.60 -7.77 18.32
C ALA A 138 12.63 -6.47 17.53
N THR A 139 11.47 -5.85 17.27
CA THR A 139 11.38 -4.53 16.63
C THR A 139 11.92 -3.44 17.57
N LEU A 140 11.47 -3.42 18.84
CA LEU A 140 11.97 -2.48 19.86
C LEU A 140 13.49 -2.60 20.06
N TYR A 141 14.00 -3.82 20.06
CA TYR A 141 15.44 -4.11 20.12
C TYR A 141 16.20 -3.51 18.93
N LEU A 142 15.68 -3.63 17.70
CA LEU A 142 16.29 -2.98 16.53
C LEU A 142 16.19 -1.45 16.61
N GLU A 143 15.10 -0.93 17.15
CA GLU A 143 14.92 0.51 17.35
C GLU A 143 15.90 1.09 18.39
N ASP A 144 16.20 0.38 19.48
CA ASP A 144 17.24 0.77 20.43
C ASP A 144 18.61 0.89 19.73
N ILE A 145 18.98 -0.11 18.91
CA ILE A 145 20.22 -0.05 18.11
C ILE A 145 20.17 1.13 17.13
N SER A 146 19.01 1.37 16.51
CA SER A 146 18.81 2.52 15.61
C SER A 146 19.02 3.85 16.33
N ASP A 147 18.46 4.02 17.54
CA ASP A 147 18.65 5.23 18.34
C ASP A 147 20.13 5.49 18.64
N PHE A 148 20.87 4.43 18.99
CA PHE A 148 22.32 4.53 19.18
C PHE A 148 23.06 4.93 17.89
N ILE A 149 22.68 4.34 16.74
CA ILE A 149 23.28 4.70 15.44
C ILE A 149 23.01 6.16 15.13
N VAL A 150 21.75 6.61 15.26
CA VAL A 150 21.37 8.00 14.98
C VAL A 150 22.13 8.99 15.85
N GLU A 151 22.22 8.74 17.15
CA GLU A 151 22.85 9.68 18.08
C GLU A 151 24.39 9.63 18.01
N CYS A 152 24.97 8.44 17.90
CA CYS A 152 26.42 8.25 18.08
C CYS A 152 27.22 8.07 16.79
N ILE A 153 26.60 7.63 15.69
CA ILE A 153 27.30 7.21 14.46
C ILE A 153 26.89 8.06 13.26
N ASP A 154 25.58 8.15 12.96
CA ASP A 154 25.07 8.82 11.76
C ASP A 154 23.65 9.34 11.99
N GLU A 155 23.50 10.62 12.21
CA GLU A 155 22.23 11.31 12.50
C GLU A 155 21.18 11.21 11.37
N ASN A 156 21.62 10.84 10.16
CA ASN A 156 20.76 10.72 9.00
C ASN A 156 20.10 9.33 8.89
N PHE A 157 20.45 8.38 9.75
CA PHE A 157 19.97 7.01 9.68
C PHE A 157 18.48 6.90 10.08
N GLY A 158 17.77 5.99 9.42
CA GLY A 158 16.44 5.51 9.77
C GLY A 158 16.12 4.25 8.96
N PHE A 159 15.30 3.34 9.46
CA PHE A 159 15.06 2.03 8.83
C PHE A 159 14.44 2.10 7.43
N SER A 160 13.60 3.09 7.16
CA SER A 160 12.89 3.23 5.87
C SER A 160 13.27 4.49 5.09
N ARG A 161 14.29 5.23 5.56
CA ARG A 161 14.74 6.50 4.97
C ARG A 161 16.15 6.82 5.41
N TYR A 162 16.90 7.50 4.55
CA TYR A 162 18.23 7.99 4.88
C TYR A 162 18.39 9.42 4.38
N ALA A 163 18.84 10.31 5.25
CA ALA A 163 19.02 11.73 4.95
C ALA A 163 17.79 12.39 4.25
N GLU A 164 16.58 11.97 4.62
CA GLU A 164 15.31 12.40 3.98
C GLU A 164 15.17 13.94 3.94
N ARG A 165 15.66 14.63 4.98
CA ARG A 165 15.64 16.09 5.05
C ARG A 165 16.29 16.75 3.85
N LEU A 166 17.35 16.15 3.29
CA LEU A 166 18.10 16.70 2.15
C LEU A 166 17.32 16.61 0.81
N GLY A 167 16.31 15.75 0.74
CA GLY A 167 15.47 15.57 -0.45
C GLY A 167 14.07 16.17 -0.32
N ARG A 168 13.61 16.40 0.91
CA ARG A 168 12.26 16.89 1.17
C ARG A 168 12.22 18.42 1.04
N SER A 169 11.31 18.91 0.17
CA SER A 169 11.11 20.35 -0.09
C SER A 169 12.41 21.09 -0.45
N ALA A 170 13.32 20.44 -1.17
CA ALA A 170 14.65 20.96 -1.51
C ALA A 170 14.59 21.82 -2.77
N ASN A 171 14.12 23.08 -2.67
CA ASN A 171 14.06 24.02 -3.79
C ASN A 171 15.44 24.31 -4.42
N SER A 172 16.52 24.20 -3.64
CA SER A 172 17.92 24.31 -4.09
C SER A 172 18.63 22.97 -3.92
N PHE A 173 19.56 22.70 -4.82
CA PHE A 173 20.44 21.53 -4.74
C PHE A 173 21.62 21.70 -3.75
N ASP A 174 21.78 22.90 -3.17
CA ASP A 174 22.99 23.28 -2.42
C ASP A 174 23.27 22.38 -1.22
N GLU A 175 22.30 22.17 -0.32
CA GLU A 175 22.51 21.34 0.89
C GLU A 175 22.88 19.89 0.53
N LEU A 176 22.18 19.32 -0.46
CA LEU A 176 22.47 17.96 -0.92
C LEU A 176 23.85 17.89 -1.57
N TYR A 177 24.19 18.86 -2.41
CA TYR A 177 25.51 18.93 -3.05
C TYR A 177 26.64 19.07 -2.04
N ASP A 178 26.47 19.93 -1.05
CA ASP A 178 27.44 20.12 0.03
C ASP A 178 27.62 18.83 0.86
N ALA A 179 26.53 18.15 1.21
CA ALA A 179 26.58 16.87 1.92
C ALA A 179 27.31 15.78 1.11
N LEU A 180 27.12 15.75 -0.21
CA LEU A 180 27.81 14.81 -1.11
C LEU A 180 29.32 15.11 -1.26
N ASN A 181 29.75 16.32 -0.99
CA ASN A 181 31.16 16.72 -1.00
C ASN A 181 31.86 16.53 0.36
N GLN A 182 31.14 16.17 1.41
CA GLN A 182 31.71 15.81 2.70
C GLN A 182 32.30 14.39 2.68
N GLU A 183 33.04 14.05 3.73
CA GLU A 183 33.52 12.69 3.91
C GLU A 183 32.38 11.68 3.98
N THR A 184 32.61 10.50 3.40
CA THR A 184 31.63 9.40 3.44
C THR A 184 31.38 8.94 4.86
N THR A 185 30.10 8.80 5.21
CA THR A 185 29.66 8.27 6.51
C THR A 185 29.99 6.78 6.65
N TYR A 186 29.72 6.21 7.80
CA TYR A 186 29.84 4.75 7.97
C TYR A 186 28.84 4.01 7.08
N ILE A 187 27.60 4.50 7.02
CA ILE A 187 26.54 3.92 6.17
C ILE A 187 26.92 4.02 4.68
N ASP A 188 27.47 5.16 4.25
CA ASP A 188 28.00 5.31 2.89
C ASP A 188 29.06 4.24 2.56
N LYS A 189 29.97 3.97 3.48
CA LYS A 189 31.05 2.98 3.27
C LYS A 189 30.50 1.58 3.09
N VAL A 190 29.48 1.19 3.88
CA VAL A 190 28.79 -0.10 3.76
C VAL A 190 28.08 -0.17 2.39
N LEU A 191 27.29 0.84 2.05
CA LEU A 191 26.58 0.95 0.77
C LEU A 191 27.53 0.82 -0.43
N LEU A 192 28.60 1.61 -0.41
CA LEU A 192 29.56 1.66 -1.53
C LEU A 192 30.39 0.36 -1.65
N SER A 193 30.64 -0.35 -0.55
CA SER A 193 31.27 -1.67 -0.59
C SER A 193 30.41 -2.70 -1.32
N ILE A 194 29.11 -2.72 -1.00
CA ILE A 194 28.12 -3.61 -1.66
C ILE A 194 28.00 -3.24 -3.13
N LEU A 195 27.81 -1.95 -3.45
CA LEU A 195 27.69 -1.45 -4.82
C LEU A 195 28.92 -1.80 -5.66
N LYS A 196 30.12 -1.60 -5.12
CA LYS A 196 31.40 -1.94 -5.79
C LYS A 196 31.42 -3.40 -6.22
N SER A 197 31.14 -4.31 -5.29
CA SER A 197 31.14 -5.75 -5.58
C SER A 197 30.15 -6.12 -6.72
N LYS A 198 28.98 -5.49 -6.73
CA LYS A 198 27.97 -5.72 -7.78
C LYS A 198 28.39 -5.15 -9.13
N ILE A 199 28.88 -3.91 -9.18
CA ILE A 199 29.34 -3.26 -10.43
C ILE A 199 30.50 -4.06 -11.05
N GLU A 200 31.47 -4.50 -10.25
CA GLU A 200 32.60 -5.29 -10.72
C GLU A 200 32.17 -6.68 -11.26
N THR A 201 31.12 -7.26 -10.70
CA THR A 201 30.58 -8.55 -11.13
C THR A 201 29.72 -8.45 -12.39
N ILE A 202 28.82 -7.45 -12.43
CA ILE A 202 27.80 -7.28 -13.49
C ILE A 202 28.39 -6.58 -14.71
N GLN A 203 29.30 -5.63 -14.52
CA GLN A 203 29.90 -4.79 -15.56
C GLN A 203 28.85 -4.16 -16.50
N PRO A 204 27.89 -3.38 -15.94
CA PRO A 204 26.79 -2.83 -16.73
C PRO A 204 27.27 -1.73 -17.70
N SER A 205 26.60 -1.61 -18.83
CA SER A 205 26.74 -0.46 -19.73
C SER A 205 25.78 0.69 -19.34
N LEU A 206 24.67 0.33 -18.70
CA LEU A 206 23.65 1.25 -18.21
C LEU A 206 23.29 0.91 -16.75
N PHE A 207 23.43 1.92 -15.88
CA PHE A 207 23.08 1.83 -14.47
C PHE A 207 21.82 2.65 -14.19
N LEU A 208 20.75 1.99 -13.79
CA LEU A 208 19.45 2.58 -13.52
C LEU A 208 19.22 2.67 -12.01
N ILE A 209 18.81 3.82 -11.54
CA ILE A 209 18.52 4.09 -10.13
C ILE A 209 17.06 4.51 -10.01
N SER A 210 16.24 3.67 -9.38
CA SER A 210 14.85 3.99 -9.07
C SER A 210 14.78 4.69 -7.72
N VAL A 211 14.40 5.96 -7.70
CA VAL A 211 14.27 6.80 -6.50
C VAL A 211 12.79 7.00 -6.20
N PRO A 212 12.19 6.18 -5.30
CA PRO A 212 10.76 6.30 -5.01
C PRO A 212 10.42 7.52 -4.15
N PHE A 213 11.24 7.85 -3.16
CA PHE A 213 10.93 8.84 -2.12
C PHE A 213 12.13 9.73 -1.80
N PRO A 214 11.93 10.88 -1.11
CA PRO A 214 13.03 11.74 -0.65
C PRO A 214 14.09 11.01 0.17
N GLY A 215 13.68 10.03 0.99
CA GLY A 215 14.58 9.23 1.82
C GLY A 215 15.53 8.27 1.08
N ASN A 216 15.40 8.18 -0.25
CA ASN A 216 16.30 7.41 -1.11
C ASN A 216 17.28 8.28 -1.91
N LEU A 217 17.01 9.60 -1.95
CA LEU A 217 17.67 10.52 -2.86
C LEU A 217 19.17 10.64 -2.62
N TYR A 218 19.57 10.93 -1.38
CA TYR A 218 20.99 11.07 -1.04
C TYR A 218 21.78 9.82 -1.42
N SER A 219 21.27 8.64 -1.08
CA SER A 219 21.91 7.36 -1.42
C SER A 219 22.00 7.14 -2.93
N ALA A 220 21.00 7.58 -3.70
CA ALA A 220 21.04 7.53 -5.15
C ALA A 220 22.19 8.36 -5.72
N PHE A 221 22.31 9.61 -5.25
CA PHE A 221 23.43 10.49 -5.65
C PHE A 221 24.78 9.95 -5.21
N ARG A 222 24.87 9.38 -4.01
CA ARG A 222 26.11 8.78 -3.49
C ARG A 222 26.55 7.58 -4.34
N CYS A 223 25.62 6.72 -4.73
CA CYS A 223 25.89 5.62 -5.67
C CYS A 223 26.36 6.13 -7.03
N ALA A 224 25.65 7.11 -7.60
CA ALA A 224 25.98 7.69 -8.89
C ALA A 224 27.36 8.38 -8.87
N GLN A 225 27.68 9.14 -7.81
CA GLN A 225 28.98 9.78 -7.59
C GLN A 225 30.12 8.75 -7.63
N TRP A 226 29.95 7.65 -6.90
CA TRP A 226 30.96 6.60 -6.86
C TRP A 226 31.17 5.96 -8.24
N VAL A 227 30.08 5.64 -8.96
CA VAL A 227 30.15 5.04 -10.31
C VAL A 227 30.79 6.02 -11.31
N LYS A 228 30.40 7.28 -11.32
CA LYS A 228 31.03 8.31 -12.20
C LYS A 228 32.52 8.42 -11.96
N LYS A 229 32.95 8.35 -10.70
CA LYS A 229 34.38 8.46 -10.34
C LYS A 229 35.20 7.24 -10.76
N HIS A 230 34.67 6.02 -10.59
CA HIS A 230 35.43 4.78 -10.75
C HIS A 230 35.16 4.07 -12.09
N HIS A 231 34.00 4.29 -12.69
CA HIS A 231 33.53 3.67 -13.94
C HIS A 231 32.88 4.69 -14.89
N PRO A 232 33.60 5.73 -15.35
CA PRO A 232 33.03 6.86 -16.08
C PRO A 232 32.39 6.48 -17.43
N SER A 233 32.66 5.29 -17.94
CA SER A 233 32.03 4.79 -19.19
C SER A 233 30.60 4.29 -18.98
N ILE A 234 30.20 3.97 -17.74
CA ILE A 234 28.84 3.53 -17.44
C ILE A 234 27.90 4.74 -17.52
N LYS A 235 26.84 4.60 -18.30
CA LYS A 235 25.76 5.62 -18.33
C LYS A 235 24.83 5.42 -17.16
N ILE A 236 24.40 6.52 -16.52
CA ILE A 236 23.57 6.49 -15.32
C ILE A 236 22.27 7.23 -15.57
N ALA A 237 21.14 6.57 -15.32
CA ALA A 237 19.82 7.20 -15.40
C ALA A 237 19.08 7.09 -14.05
N MET A 238 18.39 8.18 -13.66
CA MET A 238 17.48 8.24 -12.54
C MET A 238 16.03 8.25 -13.04
N GLY A 239 15.16 7.52 -12.36
CA GLY A 239 13.72 7.55 -12.52
C GLY A 239 13.03 7.20 -11.19
N GLY A 240 11.71 7.03 -11.23
CA GLY A 240 10.90 6.69 -10.05
C GLY A 240 10.02 7.83 -9.56
N GLY A 241 9.38 7.64 -8.41
CA GLY A 241 8.39 8.60 -7.88
C GLY A 241 8.95 9.99 -7.64
N PHE A 242 10.13 10.08 -7.02
CA PHE A 242 10.74 11.36 -6.68
C PHE A 242 11.05 12.23 -7.92
N PRO A 243 11.77 11.79 -8.96
CA PRO A 243 11.92 12.58 -10.16
C PRO A 243 10.59 12.98 -10.78
N ASN A 244 9.63 12.07 -10.77
CA ASN A 244 8.34 12.27 -11.39
C ASN A 244 7.50 13.37 -10.75
N THR A 245 7.54 13.52 -9.44
CA THR A 245 6.79 14.56 -8.71
C THR A 245 7.62 15.83 -8.50
N GLU A 246 8.89 15.69 -8.12
CA GLU A 246 9.72 16.77 -7.61
C GLU A 246 10.53 17.49 -8.70
N LEU A 247 11.06 16.76 -9.71
CA LEU A 247 12.07 17.29 -10.62
C LEU A 247 11.53 17.79 -11.97
N ARG A 248 10.24 18.08 -12.06
CA ARG A 248 9.61 18.50 -13.33
C ARG A 248 10.09 19.85 -13.85
N SER A 249 10.62 20.70 -13.00
CA SER A 249 11.21 21.99 -13.35
C SER A 249 12.73 22.04 -13.11
N LEU A 250 13.38 20.88 -13.12
CA LEU A 250 14.82 20.77 -12.89
C LEU A 250 15.63 21.66 -13.83
N SER A 251 16.46 22.53 -13.26
CA SER A 251 17.36 23.43 -14.00
C SER A 251 18.77 23.48 -13.41
N ASP A 252 19.06 22.81 -12.30
CA ASP A 252 20.38 22.77 -11.70
C ASP A 252 21.30 21.82 -12.46
N LYS A 253 22.28 22.38 -13.16
CA LYS A 253 23.22 21.62 -13.97
C LYS A 253 24.15 20.71 -13.18
N ARG A 254 24.38 21.00 -11.90
CA ARG A 254 25.24 20.18 -11.03
C ARG A 254 24.70 18.75 -10.82
N VAL A 255 23.40 18.56 -11.00
CA VAL A 255 22.77 17.23 -10.95
C VAL A 255 23.35 16.29 -12.01
N PHE A 256 23.75 16.84 -13.15
CA PHE A 256 24.34 16.08 -14.27
C PHE A 256 25.85 15.79 -14.11
N GLU A 257 26.46 16.20 -13.00
CA GLU A 257 27.75 15.65 -12.57
C GLU A 257 27.62 14.20 -12.09
N PHE A 258 26.40 13.79 -11.66
CA PHE A 258 26.07 12.48 -11.12
C PHE A 258 25.32 11.59 -12.12
N PHE A 259 24.39 12.15 -12.87
CA PHE A 259 23.52 11.42 -13.79
C PHE A 259 23.74 11.86 -15.24
N ASP A 260 23.60 10.93 -16.19
CA ASP A 260 23.54 11.28 -17.62
C ASP A 260 22.10 11.64 -18.03
N TYR A 261 21.12 10.97 -17.42
CA TYR A 261 19.69 11.08 -17.76
C TYR A 261 18.81 11.09 -16.54
N ILE A 262 17.72 11.86 -16.56
CA ILE A 262 16.62 11.80 -15.60
C ILE A 262 15.34 11.64 -16.40
N THR A 263 14.61 10.52 -16.15
CA THR A 263 13.37 10.21 -16.86
C THR A 263 12.16 10.46 -15.98
N LEU A 264 11.09 10.95 -16.59
CA LEU A 264 9.82 11.23 -15.92
C LEU A 264 8.71 10.29 -16.42
N ASP A 265 7.66 10.18 -15.61
CA ASP A 265 6.47 9.37 -15.86
C ASP A 265 6.79 7.87 -16.04
N ASP A 266 6.06 7.16 -16.91
CA ASP A 266 6.30 5.74 -17.18
C ASP A 266 7.69 5.53 -17.78
N GLY A 267 8.44 4.61 -17.19
CA GLY A 267 9.85 4.41 -17.51
C GLY A 267 10.12 3.54 -18.73
N GLU A 268 9.14 2.76 -19.19
CA GLU A 268 9.33 1.71 -20.20
C GLU A 268 9.87 2.28 -21.53
N LEU A 269 9.15 3.23 -22.12
CA LEU A 269 9.57 3.82 -23.40
C LEU A 269 10.84 4.69 -23.26
N PRO A 270 10.96 5.57 -22.24
CA PRO A 270 12.21 6.26 -21.99
C PRO A 270 13.43 5.34 -21.92
N LEU A 271 13.35 4.25 -21.13
CA LEU A 271 14.46 3.32 -20.96
C LEU A 271 14.79 2.56 -22.24
N LYS A 272 13.76 2.11 -22.99
CA LYS A 272 13.99 1.50 -24.31
C LYS A 272 14.78 2.43 -25.24
N LEU A 273 14.37 3.70 -25.32
CA LEU A 273 15.06 4.68 -26.16
C LEU A 273 16.48 4.97 -25.68
N LEU A 274 16.73 5.03 -24.37
CA LEU A 274 18.10 5.17 -23.84
C LEU A 274 18.98 3.97 -24.25
N ILE A 275 18.45 2.74 -24.18
CA ILE A 275 19.17 1.54 -24.59
C ILE A 275 19.43 1.54 -26.11
N ASP A 276 18.44 1.93 -26.90
CA ASP A 276 18.60 2.07 -28.36
C ASP A 276 19.66 3.10 -28.70
N ASN A 277 19.68 4.26 -28.01
CA ASN A 277 20.66 5.32 -28.21
C ASN A 277 22.10 4.86 -27.87
N LEU A 278 22.28 3.98 -26.89
CA LEU A 278 23.61 3.39 -26.59
C LEU A 278 24.13 2.51 -27.72
N ASN A 279 23.23 1.93 -28.53
CA ASN A 279 23.57 1.04 -29.62
C ASN A 279 23.65 1.72 -30.99
N SER A 280 23.13 2.95 -31.13
CA SER A 280 22.93 3.63 -32.38
C SER A 280 23.99 4.71 -32.64
N THR A 281 24.33 4.89 -33.91
CA THR A 281 25.09 6.01 -34.41
C THR A 281 24.21 7.07 -35.11
N SER A 282 22.89 6.87 -35.15
CA SER A 282 21.89 7.80 -35.70
C SER A 282 21.45 8.84 -34.65
N ASP A 283 20.63 9.81 -35.08
CA ASP A 283 20.07 10.83 -34.18
C ASP A 283 19.31 10.17 -33.00
N SER A 284 19.68 10.58 -31.77
CA SER A 284 19.11 10.03 -30.57
C SER A 284 17.69 10.54 -30.34
N GLU A 285 16.73 9.62 -30.16
CA GLU A 285 15.37 9.93 -29.73
C GLU A 285 15.24 9.84 -28.20
N TYR A 286 14.40 10.68 -27.61
CA TYR A 286 14.15 10.72 -26.18
C TYR A 286 12.65 10.85 -25.88
N LYS A 287 12.23 10.30 -24.76
CA LYS A 287 10.90 10.45 -24.18
C LYS A 287 11.04 11.00 -22.77
N ARG A 288 10.43 12.16 -22.50
CA ARG A 288 10.36 12.78 -21.16
C ARG A 288 11.69 12.71 -20.38
N THR A 289 12.79 13.11 -20.99
CA THR A 289 14.13 12.94 -20.43
C THR A 289 14.85 14.28 -20.29
N PHE A 290 15.35 14.55 -19.07
CA PHE A 290 16.31 15.61 -18.85
C PHE A 290 17.73 15.11 -19.08
N LEU A 291 18.57 15.94 -19.69
CA LEU A 291 19.99 15.72 -19.90
C LEU A 291 20.74 17.04 -19.99
N LEU A 292 22.07 16.97 -19.88
CA LEU A 292 22.93 18.14 -20.11
C LEU A 292 23.38 18.19 -21.55
N GLU A 293 23.10 19.31 -22.24
CA GLU A 293 23.54 19.56 -23.63
C GLU A 293 24.14 20.94 -23.71
N ASN A 294 25.35 21.05 -24.25
CA ASN A 294 26.11 22.30 -24.37
C ASN A 294 26.26 23.08 -23.04
N GLY A 295 26.28 22.36 -21.88
CA GLY A 295 26.40 22.94 -20.54
C GLY A 295 25.09 23.48 -19.96
N GLU A 296 23.95 23.23 -20.61
CA GLU A 296 22.61 23.63 -20.14
C GLU A 296 21.74 22.39 -19.94
N VAL A 297 20.83 22.47 -18.95
CA VAL A 297 19.84 21.41 -18.70
C VAL A 297 18.73 21.51 -19.76
N VAL A 298 18.51 20.41 -20.47
CA VAL A 298 17.52 20.35 -21.57
C VAL A 298 16.54 19.22 -21.29
N TYR A 299 15.25 19.52 -21.39
CA TYR A 299 14.19 18.52 -21.40
C TYR A 299 13.89 18.09 -22.85
N LYS A 300 14.04 16.79 -23.13
CA LYS A 300 13.77 16.21 -24.44
C LYS A 300 12.58 15.26 -24.43
N ASN A 301 11.69 15.48 -25.40
CA ASN A 301 10.54 14.60 -25.68
C ASN A 301 10.36 14.59 -27.21
N THR A 302 11.31 13.98 -27.93
CA THR A 302 11.48 14.12 -29.40
C THR A 302 10.82 12.97 -30.17
N THR A 303 10.62 11.80 -29.53
CA THR A 303 10.00 10.66 -30.20
C THR A 303 8.49 10.86 -30.42
N THR A 304 7.99 10.30 -31.51
CA THR A 304 6.55 10.19 -31.80
C THR A 304 5.96 8.86 -31.35
N GLN A 305 6.77 7.95 -30.80
CA GLN A 305 6.32 6.66 -30.33
C GLN A 305 5.38 6.85 -29.12
N SER A 306 4.30 6.06 -29.10
CA SER A 306 3.39 6.00 -27.95
C SER A 306 3.99 5.18 -26.82
N ASP A 307 3.63 5.52 -25.57
CA ASP A 307 4.01 4.72 -24.41
C ASP A 307 3.43 3.30 -24.50
N TYR A 308 4.10 2.36 -23.85
CA TYR A 308 3.63 0.98 -23.75
C TYR A 308 2.37 0.89 -22.89
N LYS A 309 1.43 0.07 -23.32
CA LYS A 309 0.24 -0.22 -22.51
C LYS A 309 0.56 -1.18 -21.38
N GLN A 310 -0.21 -1.11 -20.31
CA GLN A 310 -0.06 -2.02 -19.16
C GLN A 310 -0.16 -3.51 -19.53
N ALA A 311 -0.85 -3.83 -20.61
CA ALA A 311 -0.89 -5.19 -21.14
C ALA A 311 0.43 -5.63 -21.80
N GLU A 312 1.29 -4.70 -22.21
CA GLU A 312 2.52 -4.93 -23.01
C GLU A 312 3.79 -4.95 -22.14
N VAL A 313 3.74 -4.46 -20.89
CA VAL A 313 4.93 -4.34 -20.04
C VAL A 313 5.42 -5.65 -19.42
N GLY A 314 4.76 -6.77 -19.70
CA GLY A 314 5.14 -8.08 -19.16
C GLY A 314 4.69 -8.30 -17.74
N THR A 315 5.21 -9.36 -17.12
CA THR A 315 5.03 -9.69 -15.70
C THR A 315 6.23 -9.17 -14.92
N PRO A 316 6.05 -8.51 -13.75
CA PRO A 316 7.16 -8.11 -12.90
C PRO A 316 8.09 -9.30 -12.59
N ASP A 317 9.40 -9.08 -12.63
CA ASP A 317 10.38 -10.14 -12.39
C ASP A 317 11.17 -9.84 -11.11
N TYR A 318 10.94 -10.63 -10.06
CA TYR A 318 11.59 -10.51 -8.75
C TYR A 318 12.89 -11.32 -8.63
N SER A 319 13.35 -11.98 -9.70
CA SER A 319 14.62 -12.69 -9.68
C SER A 319 15.77 -11.71 -9.35
N ASP A 320 16.85 -12.23 -8.77
CA ASP A 320 18.01 -11.51 -8.21
C ASP A 320 17.75 -10.80 -6.88
N LEU A 321 16.49 -10.50 -6.51
CA LEU A 321 16.16 -9.92 -5.21
C LEU A 321 16.22 -10.99 -4.10
N LEU A 322 16.70 -10.60 -2.94
CA LEU A 322 16.90 -11.49 -1.79
C LEU A 322 15.59 -11.72 -1.02
N LEU A 323 14.55 -12.28 -1.68
CA LEU A 323 13.19 -12.37 -1.14
C LEU A 323 13.10 -13.07 0.23
N ASP A 324 13.99 -14.03 0.50
CA ASP A 324 14.06 -14.77 1.76
C ASP A 324 14.81 -14.02 2.89
N LYS A 325 15.34 -12.84 2.60
CA LYS A 325 16.15 -12.05 3.53
C LYS A 325 15.41 -10.84 4.13
N TYR A 326 14.25 -10.48 3.59
CA TYR A 326 13.44 -9.41 4.16
C TYR A 326 12.98 -9.76 5.58
N ILE A 327 12.77 -8.74 6.42
CA ILE A 327 12.45 -8.90 7.84
C ILE A 327 11.07 -8.36 8.17
N SER A 328 10.39 -9.01 9.13
CA SER A 328 9.06 -8.62 9.60
C SER A 328 9.18 -7.83 10.89
N VAL A 329 9.01 -6.51 10.82
CA VAL A 329 9.00 -5.63 12.00
C VAL A 329 7.56 -5.24 12.36
N ILE A 330 7.21 -5.19 13.63
CA ILE A 330 5.89 -4.79 14.13
C ILE A 330 6.05 -3.54 14.99
N GLU A 331 5.91 -2.38 14.37
CA GLU A 331 5.97 -1.08 15.06
C GLU A 331 4.67 -0.81 15.84
N ILE A 332 3.51 -1.18 15.29
CA ILE A 332 2.20 -1.00 15.92
C ILE A 332 1.52 -2.36 16.04
N VAL A 333 1.10 -2.71 17.27
CA VAL A 333 0.41 -3.97 17.57
C VAL A 333 -1.05 -3.88 17.12
N ASN A 334 -1.25 -4.12 15.84
CA ASN A 334 -2.55 -4.06 15.17
C ASN A 334 -2.62 -5.11 14.06
N PRO A 335 -3.74 -5.81 13.84
CA PRO A 335 -3.86 -6.85 12.82
C PRO A 335 -3.52 -6.38 11.40
N MET A 336 -3.87 -5.14 11.03
CA MET A 336 -3.52 -4.58 9.72
C MET A 336 -2.01 -4.37 9.57
N HIS A 337 -1.36 -3.76 10.58
CA HIS A 337 0.09 -3.53 10.58
C HIS A 337 0.86 -4.84 10.57
N ARG A 338 0.40 -5.84 11.36
CA ARG A 338 0.95 -7.19 11.31
C ARG A 338 0.84 -7.79 9.90
N MET A 339 -0.30 -7.69 9.25
CA MET A 339 -0.49 -8.17 7.88
C MET A 339 0.52 -7.52 6.92
N TRP A 340 0.67 -6.20 6.98
CA TRP A 340 1.63 -5.49 6.13
C TRP A 340 3.06 -5.96 6.38
N SER A 341 3.43 -6.14 7.63
CA SER A 341 4.78 -6.52 8.05
C SER A 341 5.14 -7.98 7.74
N ASP A 342 4.23 -8.91 7.96
CA ASP A 342 4.47 -10.35 7.76
C ASP A 342 4.48 -10.77 6.30
N GLY A 343 3.76 -10.05 5.44
CA GLY A 343 3.62 -10.43 4.04
C GLY A 343 4.90 -10.23 3.22
N ARG A 344 5.27 -11.26 2.48
CA ARG A 344 6.24 -11.19 1.38
C ARG A 344 5.48 -10.95 0.08
N TRP A 345 4.80 -9.80 0.04
CA TRP A 345 3.81 -9.46 -0.98
C TRP A 345 4.41 -9.33 -2.37
N ASN A 346 3.95 -10.15 -3.31
CA ASN A 346 4.09 -9.84 -4.72
C ASN A 346 3.29 -8.58 -5.03
N LYS A 347 3.90 -7.59 -5.68
CA LYS A 347 3.24 -6.33 -6.05
C LYS A 347 2.73 -6.41 -7.47
N LEU A 348 1.46 -6.10 -7.67
CA LEU A 348 0.83 -5.96 -8.98
C LEU A 348 -0.03 -4.70 -9.00
N THR A 349 -0.33 -4.22 -10.20
CA THR A 349 -1.26 -3.11 -10.45
C THR A 349 -2.43 -3.63 -11.28
N MET A 350 -3.66 -3.40 -10.83
CA MET A 350 -4.87 -3.73 -11.60
C MET A 350 -5.11 -2.73 -12.73
N ALA A 351 -4.82 -1.46 -12.44
CA ALA A 351 -4.97 -0.38 -13.40
C ALA A 351 -3.88 0.69 -13.17
N HIS A 352 -3.30 1.19 -14.25
CA HIS A 352 -2.50 2.42 -14.19
C HIS A 352 -3.41 3.61 -13.98
N GLY A 353 -2.97 4.59 -13.20
CA GLY A 353 -3.72 5.80 -12.92
C GLY A 353 -4.96 5.61 -12.05
N CYS A 354 -5.66 6.71 -11.78
CA CYS A 354 -6.84 6.72 -10.95
C CYS A 354 -8.11 6.92 -11.79
N TYR A 355 -9.05 5.97 -11.74
CA TYR A 355 -10.32 6.07 -12.49
C TYR A 355 -11.20 7.25 -12.06
N TRP A 356 -10.99 7.80 -10.86
CA TRP A 356 -11.70 8.99 -10.42
C TRP A 356 -11.02 10.27 -10.91
N GLY A 357 -9.74 10.46 -10.62
CA GLY A 357 -8.89 11.53 -11.17
C GLY A 357 -9.38 12.96 -10.90
N LYS A 358 -10.10 13.22 -9.79
CA LYS A 358 -10.74 14.54 -9.52
C LYS A 358 -10.34 15.15 -8.19
N CYS A 359 -9.77 14.37 -7.27
CA CYS A 359 -9.46 14.88 -5.93
C CYS A 359 -8.53 16.07 -5.98
N THR A 360 -8.94 17.16 -5.32
CA THR A 360 -8.28 18.46 -5.44
C THR A 360 -6.94 18.54 -4.70
N PHE A 361 -6.62 17.57 -3.86
CA PHE A 361 -5.31 17.45 -3.20
C PHE A 361 -4.33 16.52 -3.94
N CYS A 362 -4.81 15.72 -4.91
CA CYS A 362 -3.96 14.81 -5.69
C CYS A 362 -3.32 15.50 -6.89
N ASP A 363 -2.18 14.99 -7.32
CA ASP A 363 -1.43 15.44 -8.51
C ASP A 363 -2.10 15.00 -9.81
N ILE A 364 -3.38 15.33 -10.00
CA ILE A 364 -4.22 14.87 -11.11
C ILE A 364 -3.77 15.38 -12.49
N SER A 365 -2.83 16.30 -12.54
CA SER A 365 -2.21 16.75 -13.78
C SER A 365 -1.11 15.82 -14.27
N LEU A 366 -0.57 14.95 -13.41
CA LEU A 366 0.50 14.01 -13.72
C LEU A 366 -0.02 12.69 -14.30
N ASP A 367 0.73 12.11 -15.21
CA ASP A 367 0.32 10.94 -15.98
C ASP A 367 0.00 9.72 -15.09
N TYR A 368 0.73 9.51 -13.99
CA TYR A 368 0.49 8.38 -13.07
C TYR A 368 -0.87 8.41 -12.36
N ILE A 369 -1.55 9.58 -12.31
CA ILE A 369 -2.94 9.70 -11.85
C ILE A 369 -3.91 9.83 -13.03
N LYS A 370 -3.53 10.66 -14.05
CA LYS A 370 -4.39 11.09 -15.14
C LYS A 370 -4.69 10.00 -16.15
N LEU A 371 -3.70 9.16 -16.47
CA LEU A 371 -3.83 8.14 -17.51
C LEU A 371 -4.39 6.86 -16.90
N TYR A 372 -5.71 6.71 -16.96
CA TYR A 372 -6.37 5.51 -16.47
C TYR A 372 -6.35 4.39 -17.51
N GLU A 373 -5.67 3.28 -17.20
CA GLU A 373 -5.57 2.11 -18.06
C GLU A 373 -5.72 0.81 -17.27
N PRO A 374 -6.89 0.15 -17.31
CA PRO A 374 -7.14 -1.11 -16.62
C PRO A 374 -6.52 -2.31 -17.36
N VAL A 375 -6.02 -3.27 -16.60
CA VAL A 375 -5.55 -4.58 -17.10
C VAL A 375 -6.69 -5.58 -17.07
N ALA A 376 -6.86 -6.38 -18.12
CA ALA A 376 -7.89 -7.41 -18.17
C ALA A 376 -7.69 -8.48 -17.07
N ALA A 377 -8.77 -8.92 -16.43
CA ALA A 377 -8.73 -9.85 -15.29
C ALA A 377 -8.06 -11.19 -15.62
N ASN A 378 -8.21 -11.71 -16.85
CA ASN A 378 -7.51 -12.92 -17.27
C ASN A 378 -5.99 -12.74 -17.31
N LEU A 379 -5.50 -11.60 -17.84
CA LEU A 379 -4.07 -11.27 -17.86
C LEU A 379 -3.52 -11.06 -16.45
N LEU A 380 -4.29 -10.44 -15.55
CA LEU A 380 -3.91 -10.33 -14.14
C LEU A 380 -3.74 -11.72 -13.51
N CYS A 381 -4.66 -12.65 -13.76
CA CYS A 381 -4.54 -14.03 -13.27
C CYS A 381 -3.35 -14.76 -13.89
N ASP A 382 -3.04 -14.55 -15.18
CA ASP A 382 -1.84 -15.10 -15.81
C ASP A 382 -0.57 -14.63 -15.09
N ARG A 383 -0.48 -13.32 -14.79
CA ARG A 383 0.63 -12.72 -14.02
C ARG A 383 0.71 -13.26 -12.59
N ILE A 384 -0.45 -13.44 -11.93
CA ILE A 384 -0.52 -14.03 -10.59
C ILE A 384 0.06 -15.45 -10.59
N GLU A 385 -0.37 -16.31 -11.52
CA GLU A 385 0.10 -17.69 -11.63
C GLU A 385 1.61 -17.74 -11.94
N GLU A 386 2.09 -16.87 -12.82
CA GLU A 386 3.52 -16.74 -13.14
C GLU A 386 4.34 -16.32 -11.92
N LEU A 387 3.87 -15.31 -11.17
CA LEU A 387 4.56 -14.85 -9.97
C LEU A 387 4.59 -15.91 -8.87
N ILE A 388 3.50 -16.63 -8.64
CA ILE A 388 3.47 -17.76 -7.69
C ILE A 388 4.52 -18.80 -8.08
N ALA A 389 4.60 -19.15 -9.37
CA ALA A 389 5.56 -20.14 -9.85
C ALA A 389 7.01 -19.67 -9.67
N LYS A 390 7.30 -18.39 -9.86
CA LYS A 390 8.66 -17.82 -9.76
C LYS A 390 9.10 -17.53 -8.32
N THR A 391 8.20 -16.99 -7.49
CA THR A 391 8.55 -16.53 -6.14
C THR A 391 8.22 -17.53 -5.03
N GLY A 392 7.34 -18.51 -5.31
CA GLY A 392 6.80 -19.41 -4.30
C GLY A 392 5.83 -18.72 -3.32
N GLN A 393 5.52 -17.42 -3.51
CA GLN A 393 4.65 -16.61 -2.64
C GLN A 393 3.29 -16.43 -3.30
N ASN A 394 2.21 -16.69 -2.54
CA ASN A 394 0.83 -16.52 -2.98
C ASN A 394 0.11 -15.31 -2.36
N GLY A 395 0.85 -14.43 -1.71
CA GLY A 395 0.37 -13.15 -1.21
C GLY A 395 0.56 -12.03 -2.23
N PHE A 396 -0.45 -11.20 -2.43
CA PHE A 396 -0.45 -10.09 -3.38
C PHE A 396 -0.89 -8.78 -2.74
N HIS A 397 -0.13 -7.74 -2.98
CA HIS A 397 -0.52 -6.37 -2.76
C HIS A 397 -0.75 -5.69 -4.12
N PHE A 398 -1.98 -5.34 -4.43
CA PHE A 398 -2.26 -4.52 -5.60
C PHE A 398 -2.03 -3.05 -5.24
N VAL A 399 -1.00 -2.47 -5.87
CA VAL A 399 -0.48 -1.14 -5.54
C VAL A 399 -1.18 -0.02 -6.35
N ASP A 400 -2.46 -0.20 -6.60
CA ASP A 400 -3.29 0.78 -7.31
C ASP A 400 -3.45 2.07 -6.51
N GLU A 401 -3.57 3.21 -7.20
CA GLU A 401 -4.01 4.47 -6.57
C GLU A 401 -5.44 4.34 -6.01
N ALA A 402 -6.30 3.67 -6.76
CA ALA A 402 -7.62 3.23 -6.32
C ALA A 402 -8.09 2.08 -7.21
N ALA A 403 -8.16 0.87 -6.68
CA ALA A 403 -8.60 -0.30 -7.43
C ALA A 403 -10.08 -0.16 -7.86
N PRO A 404 -10.40 -0.30 -9.16
CA PRO A 404 -11.76 -0.10 -9.64
C PRO A 404 -12.69 -1.24 -9.20
N PRO A 405 -13.86 -0.97 -8.59
CA PRO A 405 -14.77 -2.02 -8.10
C PRO A 405 -15.20 -3.03 -9.17
N ALA A 406 -15.40 -2.58 -10.39
CA ALA A 406 -15.77 -3.45 -11.51
C ALA A 406 -14.65 -4.41 -11.90
N LEU A 407 -13.39 -3.95 -11.85
CA LEU A 407 -12.22 -4.78 -12.14
C LEU A 407 -11.92 -5.74 -10.98
N MET A 408 -12.06 -5.29 -9.74
CA MET A 408 -11.95 -6.15 -8.54
C MET A 408 -12.97 -7.30 -8.62
N ARG A 409 -14.22 -7.00 -9.01
CA ARG A 409 -15.24 -8.03 -9.26
C ARG A 409 -14.81 -9.02 -10.35
N ALA A 410 -14.31 -8.53 -11.48
CA ALA A 410 -13.87 -9.38 -12.59
C ALA A 410 -12.68 -10.25 -12.19
N LEU A 411 -11.71 -9.70 -11.47
CA LEU A 411 -10.56 -10.42 -10.93
C LEU A 411 -10.98 -11.51 -9.94
N ALA A 412 -11.88 -11.18 -8.99
CA ALA A 412 -12.39 -12.14 -8.02
C ALA A 412 -13.09 -13.34 -8.69
N LEU A 413 -13.91 -13.08 -9.69
CA LEU A 413 -14.58 -14.14 -10.46
C LEU A 413 -13.55 -15.01 -11.20
N GLU A 414 -12.54 -14.42 -11.81
CA GLU A 414 -11.51 -15.16 -12.56
C GLU A 414 -10.62 -16.00 -11.63
N ILE A 415 -10.22 -15.45 -10.47
CA ILE A 415 -9.48 -16.20 -9.43
C ILE A 415 -10.27 -17.44 -8.99
N LEU A 416 -11.56 -17.27 -8.69
CA LEU A 416 -12.44 -18.36 -8.25
C LEU A 416 -12.67 -19.38 -9.38
N ARG A 417 -12.88 -18.93 -10.63
CA ARG A 417 -13.04 -19.78 -11.79
C ARG A 417 -11.82 -20.66 -12.04
N ARG A 418 -10.62 -20.08 -11.96
CA ARG A 418 -9.34 -20.80 -12.12
C ARG A 418 -8.94 -21.59 -10.88
N LYS A 419 -9.64 -21.41 -9.76
CA LYS A 419 -9.32 -22.02 -8.45
C LYS A 419 -7.91 -21.67 -7.95
N ILE A 420 -7.47 -20.44 -8.22
CA ILE A 420 -6.19 -19.94 -7.76
C ILE A 420 -6.29 -19.67 -6.25
N SER A 421 -5.36 -20.22 -5.47
CA SER A 421 -5.30 -19.99 -4.02
C SER A 421 -4.36 -18.84 -3.71
N VAL A 422 -4.91 -17.67 -3.44
CA VAL A 422 -4.17 -16.42 -3.15
C VAL A 422 -4.74 -15.70 -1.96
N THR A 423 -3.91 -14.85 -1.36
CA THR A 423 -4.30 -13.86 -0.37
C THR A 423 -3.92 -12.49 -0.90
N TRP A 424 -4.85 -11.53 -0.91
CA TRP A 424 -4.57 -10.23 -1.49
C TRP A 424 -5.24 -9.07 -0.78
N TRP A 425 -4.69 -7.88 -0.96
CA TRP A 425 -5.23 -6.62 -0.48
C TRP A 425 -4.89 -5.48 -1.43
N THR A 426 -5.60 -4.34 -1.33
CA THR A 426 -5.45 -3.20 -2.23
C THR A 426 -5.98 -1.90 -1.64
N ASN A 427 -5.64 -0.79 -2.30
CA ASN A 427 -6.23 0.52 -2.03
C ASN A 427 -7.52 0.69 -2.82
N ILE A 428 -8.52 1.31 -2.19
CA ILE A 428 -9.84 1.57 -2.78
C ILE A 428 -10.30 3.01 -2.49
N ARG A 429 -11.38 3.39 -3.17
CA ARG A 429 -12.26 4.49 -2.72
C ARG A 429 -13.52 3.87 -2.13
N PHE A 430 -14.03 4.42 -1.03
CA PHE A 430 -15.23 3.88 -0.35
C PHE A 430 -16.52 4.15 -1.15
N GLU A 431 -16.63 3.55 -2.32
CA GLU A 431 -17.77 3.74 -3.23
C GLU A 431 -18.96 2.85 -2.87
N LYS A 432 -20.17 3.38 -3.09
CA LYS A 432 -21.44 2.66 -2.86
C LYS A 432 -21.60 1.36 -3.67
N SER A 433 -20.78 1.15 -4.70
CA SER A 433 -20.72 -0.09 -5.48
C SER A 433 -20.15 -1.27 -4.69
N PHE A 434 -19.46 -1.04 -3.57
CA PHE A 434 -19.05 -2.10 -2.64
C PHE A 434 -20.23 -2.53 -1.77
N THR A 435 -21.16 -3.25 -2.39
CA THR A 435 -22.29 -3.89 -1.70
C THR A 435 -21.80 -5.05 -0.84
N LYS A 436 -22.62 -5.50 0.12
CA LYS A 436 -22.32 -6.67 0.95
C LYS A 436 -21.97 -7.90 0.10
N ASP A 437 -22.75 -8.16 -0.96
CA ASP A 437 -22.54 -9.30 -1.85
C ASP A 437 -21.22 -9.21 -2.62
N LEU A 438 -20.85 -8.01 -3.10
CA LEU A 438 -19.53 -7.81 -3.71
C LEU A 438 -18.40 -8.03 -2.69
N CYS A 439 -18.53 -7.52 -1.47
CA CYS A 439 -17.52 -7.75 -0.43
C CYS A 439 -17.37 -9.24 -0.10
N LEU A 440 -18.46 -10.00 -0.04
CA LEU A 440 -18.43 -11.47 0.14
C LEU A 440 -17.74 -12.18 -1.03
N LEU A 441 -17.97 -11.75 -2.28
CA LEU A 441 -17.26 -12.28 -3.45
C LEU A 441 -15.74 -12.00 -3.36
N LEU A 442 -15.36 -10.76 -3.02
CA LEU A 442 -13.96 -10.38 -2.84
C LEU A 442 -13.30 -11.23 -1.76
N LYS A 443 -13.96 -11.40 -0.61
CA LYS A 443 -13.48 -12.30 0.46
C LYS A 443 -13.29 -13.73 -0.02
N ALA A 444 -14.25 -14.27 -0.78
CA ALA A 444 -14.16 -15.63 -1.31
C ALA A 444 -12.96 -15.82 -2.25
N SER A 445 -12.55 -14.78 -2.97
CA SER A 445 -11.38 -14.78 -3.86
C SER A 445 -10.03 -14.58 -3.15
N GLY A 446 -10.03 -14.41 -1.81
CA GLY A 446 -8.82 -14.24 -1.02
C GLY A 446 -8.49 -12.79 -0.63
N CYS A 447 -9.40 -11.83 -0.86
CA CYS A 447 -9.25 -10.47 -0.32
C CYS A 447 -9.33 -10.50 1.21
N ILE A 448 -8.30 -10.01 1.89
CA ILE A 448 -8.25 -9.99 3.36
C ILE A 448 -8.32 -8.60 3.94
N ALA A 449 -7.97 -7.59 3.16
CA ALA A 449 -7.94 -6.21 3.62
C ALA A 449 -8.11 -5.22 2.45
N VAL A 450 -8.62 -4.03 2.79
CA VAL A 450 -8.65 -2.87 1.92
C VAL A 450 -8.20 -1.63 2.67
N SER A 451 -7.51 -0.72 1.98
CA SER A 451 -7.17 0.62 2.48
C SER A 451 -7.92 1.65 1.65
N GLY A 452 -8.55 2.64 2.30
CA GLY A 452 -9.31 3.67 1.57
C GLY A 452 -9.19 5.05 2.19
N GLY A 453 -9.35 6.09 1.37
CA GLY A 453 -9.34 7.46 1.84
C GLY A 453 -10.72 7.88 2.36
N LEU A 454 -10.90 8.03 3.67
CA LEU A 454 -11.96 8.83 4.26
C LEU A 454 -11.58 10.31 4.19
N GLU A 455 -10.27 10.59 4.27
CA GLU A 455 -9.67 11.92 4.33
C GLU A 455 -10.19 12.69 5.55
N VAL A 456 -11.02 13.69 5.34
CA VAL A 456 -11.65 14.46 6.44
C VAL A 456 -13.08 13.97 6.63
N ALA A 457 -13.46 13.57 7.84
CA ALA A 457 -14.84 13.20 8.13
C ALA A 457 -15.72 14.46 8.26
N SER A 458 -15.91 15.16 7.16
CA SER A 458 -16.75 16.36 7.00
C SER A 458 -17.28 16.39 5.56
N ASP A 459 -18.58 16.27 5.37
CA ASP A 459 -19.19 16.24 4.03
C ASP A 459 -18.90 17.52 3.24
N ARG A 460 -18.83 18.70 3.90
CA ARG A 460 -18.43 19.96 3.28
C ARG A 460 -17.00 19.87 2.70
N LEU A 461 -16.08 19.32 3.46
CA LEU A 461 -14.69 19.19 3.01
C LEU A 461 -14.53 18.07 1.97
N LEU A 462 -15.28 16.97 2.10
CA LEU A 462 -15.30 15.90 1.09
C LEU A 462 -15.84 16.40 -0.26
N GLU A 463 -16.82 17.33 -0.24
CA GLU A 463 -17.31 18.01 -1.45
C GLU A 463 -16.22 18.96 -2.02
N LEU A 464 -15.57 19.76 -1.18
CA LEU A 464 -14.48 20.66 -1.61
C LEU A 464 -13.27 19.91 -2.18
N ILE A 465 -12.99 18.73 -1.61
CA ILE A 465 -11.96 17.79 -2.09
C ILE A 465 -12.35 17.13 -3.44
N ASP A 466 -13.62 17.19 -3.82
CA ASP A 466 -14.22 16.41 -4.93
C ASP A 466 -13.98 14.89 -4.77
N LYS A 467 -14.10 14.41 -3.50
CA LYS A 467 -13.89 13.00 -3.18
C LYS A 467 -15.02 12.10 -3.73
N GLY A 468 -16.23 12.64 -3.85
CA GLY A 468 -17.40 11.92 -4.37
C GLY A 468 -17.95 10.85 -3.42
N VAL A 469 -17.70 10.98 -2.11
CA VAL A 469 -18.26 10.15 -1.04
C VAL A 469 -18.73 11.01 0.12
N THR A 470 -19.62 10.48 0.97
CA THR A 470 -20.06 11.09 2.23
C THR A 470 -19.58 10.22 3.41
N VAL A 471 -19.56 10.79 4.62
CA VAL A 471 -19.21 10.04 5.84
C VAL A 471 -20.14 8.85 6.06
N GLU A 472 -21.45 9.02 5.84
CA GLU A 472 -22.44 7.93 5.93
C GLU A 472 -22.16 6.82 4.92
N GLN A 473 -21.82 7.18 3.67
CA GLN A 473 -21.47 6.20 2.65
C GLN A 473 -20.23 5.42 3.06
N VAL A 474 -19.19 6.08 3.58
CA VAL A 474 -17.98 5.42 4.08
C VAL A 474 -18.33 4.45 5.19
N ALA A 475 -19.16 4.84 6.17
CA ALA A 475 -19.60 3.96 7.25
C ALA A 475 -20.32 2.68 6.72
N LYS A 476 -21.21 2.83 5.75
CA LYS A 476 -21.91 1.69 5.12
C LYS A 476 -20.95 0.76 4.39
N VAL A 477 -20.00 1.30 3.65
CA VAL A 477 -19.01 0.51 2.89
C VAL A 477 -18.02 -0.20 3.82
N THR A 478 -17.51 0.47 4.84
CA THR A 478 -16.61 -0.14 5.83
C THR A 478 -17.31 -1.27 6.58
N ARG A 479 -18.60 -1.10 6.95
CA ARG A 479 -19.42 -2.17 7.52
C ARG A 479 -19.53 -3.38 6.57
N ASN A 480 -19.81 -3.16 5.27
CA ASN A 480 -19.95 -4.24 4.31
C ASN A 480 -18.66 -5.09 4.20
N PHE A 481 -17.50 -4.45 4.18
CA PHE A 481 -16.22 -5.16 4.20
C PHE A 481 -15.99 -5.90 5.52
N THR A 482 -16.20 -5.24 6.65
CA THR A 482 -15.97 -5.83 7.98
C THR A 482 -16.90 -7.04 8.23
N GLU A 483 -18.19 -6.94 7.88
CA GLU A 483 -19.15 -8.05 7.98
C GLU A 483 -18.77 -9.21 7.05
N ALA A 484 -18.18 -8.94 5.88
CA ALA A 484 -17.63 -9.96 5.01
C ALA A 484 -16.34 -10.60 5.56
N GLY A 485 -15.75 -10.05 6.64
CA GLY A 485 -14.49 -10.49 7.23
C GLY A 485 -13.26 -10.00 6.48
N VAL A 486 -13.34 -8.81 5.87
CA VAL A 486 -12.24 -8.08 5.24
C VAL A 486 -11.87 -6.90 6.13
N MET A 487 -10.61 -6.78 6.52
CA MET A 487 -10.11 -5.67 7.34
C MET A 487 -10.13 -4.37 6.55
N VAL A 488 -10.39 -3.25 7.25
CA VAL A 488 -10.45 -1.92 6.65
C VAL A 488 -9.47 -0.97 7.34
N HIS A 489 -8.64 -0.32 6.52
CA HIS A 489 -7.80 0.80 6.92
C HIS A 489 -8.30 2.09 6.30
N ALA A 490 -8.29 3.20 7.06
CA ALA A 490 -8.66 4.52 6.57
C ALA A 490 -7.45 5.47 6.57
N TYR A 491 -7.18 6.08 5.42
CA TYR A 491 -6.36 7.28 5.36
C TYR A 491 -7.19 8.47 5.83
N LEU A 492 -6.66 9.19 6.81
CA LEU A 492 -7.30 10.32 7.46
C LEU A 492 -6.41 11.55 7.29
N MET A 493 -7.02 12.68 7.00
CA MET A 493 -6.33 13.94 6.75
C MET A 493 -6.87 15.05 7.65
N TYR A 494 -6.01 15.98 8.07
CA TYR A 494 -6.38 17.20 8.75
C TYR A 494 -5.59 18.39 8.17
N GLY A 495 -6.10 19.60 8.37
CA GLY A 495 -5.47 20.82 7.85
C GLY A 495 -5.70 21.07 6.36
N TYR A 496 -6.72 20.44 5.76
CA TYR A 496 -7.12 20.78 4.39
C TYR A 496 -7.58 22.25 4.32
N PRO A 497 -7.32 22.97 3.21
CA PRO A 497 -7.68 24.38 3.06
C PRO A 497 -9.09 24.72 3.55
N THR A 498 -9.20 25.77 4.37
CA THR A 498 -10.42 26.25 5.01
C THR A 498 -11.04 25.31 6.06
N GLN A 499 -10.37 24.24 6.45
CA GLN A 499 -10.83 23.40 7.56
C GLN A 499 -10.83 24.18 8.87
N THR A 500 -11.95 24.12 9.59
CA THR A 500 -12.10 24.76 10.89
C THR A 500 -11.70 23.85 12.04
N VAL A 501 -11.36 24.42 13.20
CA VAL A 501 -11.12 23.65 14.44
C VAL A 501 -12.31 22.76 14.78
N GLN A 502 -13.54 23.26 14.59
CA GLN A 502 -14.76 22.49 14.83
C GLN A 502 -14.81 21.21 13.95
N GLU A 503 -14.48 21.32 12.65
CA GLU A 503 -14.49 20.19 11.74
C GLU A 503 -13.40 19.17 12.08
N THR A 504 -12.24 19.60 12.59
CA THR A 504 -11.21 18.69 13.08
C THR A 504 -11.72 17.85 14.26
N ILE A 505 -12.39 18.49 15.22
CA ILE A 505 -12.93 17.79 16.40
C ILE A 505 -14.15 16.93 16.05
N ASP A 506 -15.02 17.40 15.17
CA ASP A 506 -16.16 16.64 14.66
C ASP A 506 -15.69 15.42 13.85
N SER A 507 -14.62 15.56 13.07
CA SER A 507 -13.99 14.46 12.35
C SER A 507 -13.39 13.41 13.30
N LEU A 508 -12.71 13.85 14.35
CA LEU A 508 -12.19 12.94 15.39
C LEU A 508 -13.31 12.14 16.05
N GLU A 509 -14.44 12.79 16.37
CA GLU A 509 -15.60 12.11 16.97
C GLU A 509 -16.19 11.03 16.03
N MET A 510 -16.39 11.37 14.75
CA MET A 510 -16.89 10.39 13.78
C MET A 510 -15.94 9.21 13.60
N VAL A 511 -14.62 9.45 13.57
CA VAL A 511 -13.59 8.41 13.53
C VAL A 511 -13.64 7.55 14.78
N ARG A 512 -13.79 8.14 15.97
CA ARG A 512 -13.98 7.41 17.24
C ARG A 512 -15.16 6.43 17.14
N GLN A 513 -16.32 6.89 16.65
CA GLN A 513 -17.51 6.07 16.50
C GLN A 513 -17.32 4.91 15.49
N LEU A 514 -16.59 5.13 14.37
CA LEU A 514 -16.27 4.08 13.41
C LEU A 514 -15.45 2.95 14.04
N PHE A 515 -14.49 3.30 14.91
CA PHE A 515 -13.68 2.33 15.64
C PHE A 515 -14.48 1.64 16.76
N GLU A 516 -15.28 2.41 17.53
CA GLU A 516 -16.10 1.86 18.64
C GLU A 516 -17.12 0.83 18.14
N ILE A 517 -17.77 1.09 16.98
CA ILE A 517 -18.68 0.13 16.34
C ILE A 517 -17.93 -1.05 15.71
N GLY A 518 -16.62 -0.94 15.52
CA GLY A 518 -15.74 -1.98 15.01
C GLY A 518 -15.76 -2.16 13.49
N ILE A 519 -16.26 -1.15 12.74
CA ILE A 519 -16.29 -1.18 11.27
C ILE A 519 -15.03 -0.58 10.63
N LEU A 520 -14.10 -0.10 11.44
CA LEU A 520 -12.77 0.34 11.06
C LEU A 520 -11.74 -0.31 11.99
N GLN A 521 -10.71 -0.94 11.45
CA GLN A 521 -9.71 -1.67 12.22
C GLN A 521 -8.39 -0.95 12.33
N SER A 522 -8.10 -0.04 11.39
CA SER A 522 -6.85 0.70 11.35
C SER A 522 -7.04 2.05 10.68
N GLY A 523 -6.17 3.00 10.97
CA GLY A 523 -6.16 4.31 10.33
C GLY A 523 -4.82 5.01 10.50
N PHE A 524 -4.64 6.09 9.75
CA PHE A 524 -3.48 6.95 9.83
C PHE A 524 -3.87 8.40 9.57
N TRP A 525 -3.52 9.31 10.51
CA TRP A 525 -3.68 10.75 10.34
C TRP A 525 -2.44 11.35 9.69
N HIS A 526 -2.62 12.08 8.62
CA HIS A 526 -1.58 12.93 8.02
C HIS A 526 -2.08 14.37 7.88
N GLN A 527 -1.18 15.32 7.99
CA GLN A 527 -1.47 16.71 7.69
C GLN A 527 -1.49 16.94 6.19
N PHE A 528 -2.42 17.74 5.72
CA PHE A 528 -2.46 18.14 4.32
C PHE A 528 -1.16 18.83 3.92
N ALA A 529 -0.58 18.42 2.80
CA ALA A 529 0.53 19.06 2.12
C ALA A 529 0.05 19.56 0.75
N MET A 530 0.33 20.81 0.42
CA MET A 530 0.00 21.35 -0.89
C MET A 530 1.07 20.99 -1.89
N THR A 531 0.68 20.29 -2.98
CA THR A 531 1.59 19.90 -4.05
C THR A 531 1.41 20.74 -5.29
N ALA A 532 2.48 20.99 -6.05
CA ALA A 532 2.49 21.85 -7.22
C ALA A 532 1.54 21.39 -8.34
N HIS A 533 1.31 20.09 -8.42
CA HIS A 533 0.57 19.43 -9.50
C HIS A 533 -0.88 19.12 -9.15
N SER A 534 -1.29 19.41 -7.89
CA SER A 534 -2.67 19.32 -7.44
C SER A 534 -3.50 20.54 -7.84
N PRO A 535 -4.84 20.43 -7.98
CA PRO A 535 -5.71 21.59 -8.18
C PRO A 535 -5.53 22.69 -7.13
N VAL A 536 -5.31 22.33 -5.84
CA VAL A 536 -5.04 23.32 -4.78
C VAL A 536 -3.75 24.08 -5.08
N GLY A 537 -2.67 23.40 -5.49
CA GLY A 537 -1.41 24.06 -5.82
C GLY A 537 -1.43 24.85 -7.13
N MET A 538 -2.22 24.41 -8.12
CA MET A 538 -2.36 25.12 -9.40
C MET A 538 -3.26 26.36 -9.31
N TYR A 539 -4.28 26.33 -8.45
CA TYR A 539 -5.30 27.37 -8.33
C TYR A 539 -5.58 27.72 -6.85
N PRO A 540 -4.57 28.09 -6.06
CA PRO A 540 -4.68 28.23 -4.59
C PRO A 540 -5.76 29.21 -4.15
N GLU A 541 -6.00 30.28 -4.93
CA GLU A 541 -7.02 31.28 -4.66
C GLU A 541 -8.44 30.71 -4.63
N LYS A 542 -8.72 29.63 -5.38
CA LYS A 542 -10.03 28.95 -5.37
C LYS A 542 -10.28 28.19 -4.08
N PHE A 543 -9.23 27.88 -3.33
CA PHE A 543 -9.26 27.11 -2.09
C PHE A 543 -8.98 27.97 -0.86
N GLY A 544 -8.89 29.30 -1.01
CA GLY A 544 -8.69 30.23 0.11
C GLY A 544 -7.29 30.16 0.70
N VAL A 545 -6.30 29.75 -0.06
CA VAL A 545 -4.88 29.70 0.35
C VAL A 545 -4.02 30.56 -0.55
N VAL A 546 -2.87 30.98 -0.02
CA VAL A 546 -1.87 31.78 -0.74
C VAL A 546 -0.51 31.09 -0.63
N LYS A 547 0.22 30.96 -1.73
CA LYS A 547 1.60 30.46 -1.70
C LYS A 547 2.51 31.43 -0.95
N GLU A 548 3.39 30.90 -0.11
CA GLU A 548 4.37 31.74 0.59
C GLU A 548 5.44 32.31 -0.37
N THR A 549 5.75 31.59 -1.42
CA THR A 549 6.67 32.05 -2.47
C THR A 549 6.17 31.65 -3.87
N GLU A 550 6.36 32.55 -4.82
CA GLU A 550 6.11 32.30 -6.24
C GLU A 550 7.37 31.78 -6.96
N ALA A 551 8.53 31.82 -6.29
CA ALA A 551 9.79 31.42 -6.91
C ALA A 551 9.88 29.91 -7.06
N ILE A 552 10.09 29.45 -8.30
CA ILE A 552 10.40 28.06 -8.59
C ILE A 552 11.90 27.86 -8.35
N GLY A 553 12.25 26.89 -7.51
CA GLY A 553 13.62 26.51 -7.23
C GLY A 553 14.28 25.77 -8.41
N THR A 554 15.59 25.54 -8.31
CA THR A 554 16.37 24.88 -9.37
C THR A 554 16.32 23.37 -9.33
N PHE A 555 15.80 22.78 -8.24
CA PHE A 555 15.84 21.34 -7.97
C PHE A 555 14.43 20.75 -7.71
N ALA A 556 14.06 20.47 -6.47
CA ALA A 556 12.78 19.85 -6.11
C ALA A 556 11.70 20.90 -5.84
N ASN A 557 10.55 20.81 -6.49
CA ASN A 557 9.56 21.87 -6.48
C ASN A 557 8.11 21.39 -6.33
N ASN A 558 7.87 20.22 -5.73
CA ASN A 558 6.51 19.74 -5.61
C ASN A 558 5.81 20.22 -4.32
N ASP A 559 6.48 20.14 -3.17
CA ASP A 559 5.93 20.62 -1.90
C ASP A 559 5.94 22.14 -1.85
N ILE A 560 4.78 22.76 -1.63
CA ILE A 560 4.59 24.20 -1.61
C ILE A 560 4.11 24.64 -0.23
N ASN A 561 4.87 25.54 0.41
CA ASN A 561 4.42 26.22 1.61
C ASN A 561 3.29 27.20 1.28
N PHE A 562 2.28 27.24 2.12
CA PHE A 562 1.10 28.08 1.92
C PHE A 562 0.57 28.66 3.23
N ILE A 563 -0.17 29.73 3.10
CA ILE A 563 -0.91 30.38 4.19
C ILE A 563 -2.40 30.13 3.96
N ASP A 564 -3.07 29.52 4.93
CA ASP A 564 -4.52 29.34 4.91
C ASP A 564 -5.22 30.60 5.42
N SER A 565 -6.31 30.99 4.76
CA SER A 565 -7.11 32.16 5.13
C SER A 565 -7.76 32.08 6.53
N THR A 566 -7.89 30.86 7.08
CA THR A 566 -8.40 30.66 8.45
C THR A 566 -7.40 31.07 9.52
N GLY A 567 -6.11 31.11 9.23
CA GLY A 567 -5.04 31.40 10.17
C GLY A 567 -4.88 30.37 11.29
N ILE A 568 -5.44 29.15 11.12
CA ILE A 568 -5.36 28.06 12.09
C ILE A 568 -4.02 27.35 11.93
N ASP A 569 -3.29 27.19 13.03
CA ASP A 569 -2.16 26.28 13.11
C ASP A 569 -2.69 24.83 13.29
N HIS A 570 -2.73 24.07 12.20
CA HIS A 570 -3.22 22.71 12.23
C HIS A 570 -2.22 21.71 12.84
N GLU A 571 -0.92 22.01 12.88
CA GLU A 571 0.10 21.13 13.47
C GLU A 571 -0.17 20.89 14.97
N GLN A 572 -0.75 21.84 15.69
CA GLN A 572 -1.11 21.67 17.09
C GLN A 572 -2.02 20.47 17.37
N PHE A 573 -2.80 20.00 16.37
CA PHE A 573 -3.68 18.84 16.53
C PHE A 573 -2.95 17.50 16.32
N SER A 574 -1.77 17.50 15.73
CA SER A 574 -1.03 16.29 15.29
C SER A 574 -0.90 15.26 16.40
N PHE A 575 -0.39 15.67 17.56
CA PHE A 575 -0.16 14.76 18.68
C PHE A 575 -1.47 14.15 19.20
N GLY A 576 -2.49 14.96 19.46
CA GLY A 576 -3.78 14.49 20.00
C GLY A 576 -4.51 13.56 19.04
N LEU A 577 -4.51 13.87 17.74
CA LEU A 577 -5.11 13.02 16.69
C LEU A 577 -4.39 11.68 16.58
N LYS A 578 -3.06 11.66 16.58
CA LYS A 578 -2.27 10.42 16.49
C LYS A 578 -2.41 9.57 17.75
N LYS A 579 -2.34 10.18 18.93
CA LYS A 579 -2.48 9.51 20.21
C LYS A 579 -3.87 8.89 20.40
N SER A 580 -4.94 9.61 20.08
CA SER A 580 -6.30 9.09 20.16
C SER A 580 -6.51 7.91 19.22
N LEU A 581 -6.06 8.03 17.95
CA LEU A 581 -6.16 6.99 16.94
C LEU A 581 -5.40 5.73 17.35
N TYR A 582 -4.19 5.88 17.91
CA TYR A 582 -3.41 4.76 18.45
C TYR A 582 -4.22 3.97 19.48
N ASN A 583 -4.85 4.64 20.45
CA ASN A 583 -5.69 3.98 21.44
C ASN A 583 -6.94 3.34 20.82
N PHE A 584 -7.59 4.00 19.87
CA PHE A 584 -8.76 3.45 19.17
C PHE A 584 -8.42 2.18 18.38
N MET A 585 -7.25 2.13 17.72
CA MET A 585 -6.76 0.91 17.05
C MET A 585 -6.54 -0.25 18.02
N HIS A 586 -6.31 0.01 19.30
CA HIS A 586 -6.20 -0.99 20.36
C HIS A 586 -7.54 -1.30 21.04
N GLY A 587 -8.64 -0.69 20.60
CA GLY A 587 -9.98 -0.92 21.14
C GLY A 587 -10.21 -0.33 22.53
N ILE A 588 -9.49 0.72 22.89
CA ILE A 588 -9.55 1.37 24.22
C ILE A 588 -9.80 2.86 24.11
N CYS A 589 -10.17 3.47 25.24
CA CYS A 589 -10.38 4.90 25.42
C CYS A 589 -11.52 5.51 24.54
N PHE A 590 -12.52 4.73 24.18
CA PHE A 590 -13.68 5.24 23.43
C PHE A 590 -14.56 6.18 24.27
N ASP A 591 -14.57 6.02 25.59
CA ASP A 591 -15.28 6.86 26.56
C ASP A 591 -14.44 8.05 27.06
N TYR A 592 -13.19 8.19 26.56
CA TYR A 592 -12.28 9.25 26.97
C TYR A 592 -12.74 10.59 26.40
N PRO A 593 -12.89 11.67 27.22
CA PRO A 593 -13.30 12.96 26.70
C PRO A 593 -12.36 13.49 25.63
N LEU A 594 -12.91 13.96 24.50
CA LEU A 594 -12.08 14.46 23.39
C LEU A 594 -11.11 15.59 23.82
N GLN A 595 -11.50 16.40 24.80
CA GLN A 595 -10.64 17.47 25.36
C GLN A 595 -9.32 16.92 25.91
N ASP A 596 -9.32 15.72 26.48
CA ASP A 596 -8.17 15.19 27.21
C ASP A 596 -7.07 14.65 26.28
N TRP A 597 -7.35 14.60 24.97
CA TRP A 597 -6.35 14.32 23.93
C TRP A 597 -5.46 15.54 23.61
N PHE A 598 -5.89 16.76 24.02
CA PHE A 598 -5.25 18.00 23.66
C PHE A 598 -4.89 18.84 24.90
N GLU A 599 -3.69 19.41 24.91
CA GLU A 599 -3.22 20.29 26.00
C GLU A 599 -3.84 21.69 25.95
N PHE A 600 -4.48 22.04 24.84
CA PHE A 600 -5.17 23.32 24.64
C PHE A 600 -6.70 23.14 24.59
N LYS A 601 -7.44 24.23 24.80
CA LYS A 601 -8.89 24.16 24.79
C LYS A 601 -9.46 23.95 23.38
N ILE A 602 -10.29 22.91 23.24
CA ILE A 602 -11.00 22.61 22.01
C ILE A 602 -12.50 22.90 22.13
N PRO A 603 -13.23 23.12 21.00
CA PRO A 603 -14.69 23.18 21.02
C PRO A 603 -15.28 21.79 21.34
N LYS A 604 -16.51 21.82 21.89
CA LYS A 604 -17.28 20.56 21.99
C LYS A 604 -17.69 20.09 20.60
N THR A 605 -17.69 18.77 20.39
CA THR A 605 -18.22 18.22 19.15
C THR A 605 -19.71 18.57 18.97
N LYS A 606 -20.10 18.75 17.71
CA LYS A 606 -21.49 18.93 17.29
C LYS A 606 -22.11 17.61 16.78
N ILE A 607 -21.33 16.56 16.69
CA ILE A 607 -21.76 15.26 16.22
C ILE A 607 -22.51 14.55 17.36
N SER A 608 -23.67 13.98 17.08
CA SER A 608 -24.39 13.16 18.05
C SER A 608 -23.63 11.87 18.34
N GLU A 609 -23.77 11.38 19.58
CA GLU A 609 -23.13 10.13 20.03
C GLU A 609 -23.52 8.90 19.17
N ASP A 610 -24.69 8.96 18.53
CA ASP A 610 -25.23 7.87 17.68
C ASP A 610 -25.15 8.19 16.17
N PHE A 611 -24.31 9.13 15.73
CA PHE A 611 -24.31 9.57 14.32
C PHE A 611 -24.02 8.42 13.36
N ILE A 612 -22.96 7.67 13.57
CA ILE A 612 -22.59 6.54 12.70
C ILE A 612 -23.62 5.40 12.86
N PHE A 613 -24.08 5.12 14.08
CA PHE A 613 -25.10 4.10 14.31
C PHE A 613 -26.39 4.40 13.53
N ASN A 614 -26.85 5.64 13.56
CA ASN A 614 -28.04 6.06 12.82
C ASN A 614 -27.84 5.98 11.29
N ALA A 615 -26.67 6.38 10.79
CA ALA A 615 -26.31 6.25 9.38
C ALA A 615 -26.33 4.78 8.90
N LEU A 616 -25.99 3.84 9.77
CA LEU A 616 -26.02 2.40 9.49
C LEU A 616 -27.43 1.79 9.62
N SER A 617 -28.33 2.42 10.38
CA SER A 617 -29.69 1.92 10.57
C SER A 617 -30.61 2.19 9.38
N ASP A 618 -30.23 3.07 8.47
CA ASP A 618 -30.98 3.40 7.27
C ASP A 618 -30.69 2.40 6.14
N GLU A 619 -31.51 1.32 6.08
CA GLU A 619 -31.35 0.20 5.13
C GLU A 619 -31.93 0.47 3.73
N ASN A 620 -32.26 1.70 3.36
CA ASN A 620 -33.08 2.03 2.20
C ASN A 620 -32.41 1.86 0.80
N ASP A 621 -31.34 1.09 0.65
CA ASP A 621 -30.68 0.95 -0.65
C ASP A 621 -30.67 -0.50 -1.22
N LEU A 622 -31.78 -1.22 -1.13
CA LEU A 622 -31.96 -2.55 -1.73
C LEU A 622 -32.65 -2.52 -3.09
N SER A 623 -32.40 -1.53 -3.94
CA SER A 623 -32.86 -1.60 -5.33
C SER A 623 -31.98 -2.58 -6.12
N ILE A 624 -32.36 -3.85 -6.08
CA ILE A 624 -31.77 -4.87 -6.95
C ILE A 624 -32.02 -4.46 -8.41
N LYS A 625 -30.96 -4.17 -9.14
CA LYS A 625 -31.06 -3.75 -10.54
C LYS A 625 -31.26 -4.97 -11.45
N PRO A 626 -32.09 -4.91 -12.48
CA PRO A 626 -32.31 -6.02 -13.44
C PRO A 626 -31.00 -6.55 -14.06
N ASN A 627 -30.02 -5.66 -14.28
CA ASN A 627 -28.73 -5.99 -14.88
C ASN A 627 -27.68 -6.46 -13.87
N SER A 628 -28.01 -6.56 -12.57
CA SER A 628 -27.10 -7.14 -11.58
C SER A 628 -26.77 -8.57 -11.94
N LYS A 629 -25.52 -8.94 -11.79
CA LYS A 629 -25.03 -10.29 -12.06
C LYS A 629 -25.31 -11.19 -10.85
N VAL A 630 -25.67 -12.44 -11.11
CA VAL A 630 -25.96 -13.42 -10.08
C VAL A 630 -24.96 -14.55 -10.16
N VAL A 631 -24.35 -14.92 -9.04
CA VAL A 631 -23.36 -15.98 -8.96
C VAL A 631 -23.60 -16.86 -7.73
N TRP A 632 -23.27 -18.15 -7.86
CA TRP A 632 -23.32 -19.14 -6.78
C TRP A 632 -21.93 -19.56 -6.37
N LEU A 633 -21.59 -19.32 -5.09
CA LEU A 633 -20.32 -19.72 -4.49
C LEU A 633 -20.37 -21.10 -3.79
N GLY A 634 -21.60 -21.58 -3.52
CA GLY A 634 -21.80 -22.83 -2.80
C GLY A 634 -21.52 -24.08 -3.64
N GLY A 635 -21.54 -25.23 -2.97
CA GLY A 635 -21.38 -26.53 -3.60
C GLY A 635 -22.65 -27.04 -4.29
N ILE A 636 -22.56 -28.28 -4.79
CA ILE A 636 -23.70 -29.05 -5.33
C ILE A 636 -24.44 -29.67 -4.13
N PRO A 637 -25.76 -29.49 -3.99
CA PRO A 637 -26.50 -30.06 -2.88
C PRO A 637 -26.76 -31.56 -3.02
N ALA A 638 -26.87 -32.24 -1.88
CA ALA A 638 -27.53 -33.54 -1.82
C ALA A 638 -29.04 -33.35 -1.92
N ILE A 639 -29.71 -34.24 -2.67
CA ILE A 639 -31.12 -34.14 -3.01
C ILE A 639 -31.92 -35.18 -2.28
N SER A 640 -33.02 -34.81 -1.64
CA SER A 640 -34.02 -35.74 -1.13
C SER A 640 -35.43 -35.27 -1.48
N CYS A 641 -36.26 -36.20 -2.01
CA CYS A 641 -37.68 -35.94 -2.35
C CYS A 641 -38.59 -36.60 -1.33
N PHE A 642 -39.67 -35.92 -0.95
CA PHE A 642 -40.66 -36.45 -0.01
C PHE A 642 -42.04 -35.83 -0.29
N SER A 643 -43.09 -36.53 0.12
CA SER A 643 -44.44 -36.00 0.00
C SER A 643 -44.88 -35.30 1.28
N LYS A 644 -45.52 -34.14 1.13
CA LYS A 644 -46.11 -33.39 2.23
C LYS A 644 -47.61 -33.35 2.06
N THR A 645 -48.34 -33.78 3.10
CA THR A 645 -49.81 -33.81 3.09
C THR A 645 -50.38 -32.84 4.11
N LYS A 646 -51.36 -32.02 3.69
CA LYS A 646 -52.10 -31.11 4.57
C LYS A 646 -53.53 -31.00 4.11
N LYS A 647 -54.50 -31.22 5.02
CA LYS A 647 -55.94 -31.13 4.76
C LYS A 647 -56.42 -31.95 3.53
N GLY A 648 -55.84 -33.14 3.30
CA GLY A 648 -56.25 -34.04 2.24
C GLY A 648 -55.58 -33.81 0.87
N SER A 649 -54.85 -32.74 0.70
CA SER A 649 -54.03 -32.51 -0.49
C SER A 649 -52.59 -32.93 -0.25
N SER A 650 -51.99 -33.63 -1.22
CA SER A 650 -50.59 -34.05 -1.19
C SER A 650 -49.83 -33.44 -2.34
N TRP A 651 -48.60 -32.98 -2.07
CA TRP A 651 -47.69 -32.43 -3.08
C TRP A 651 -46.27 -32.92 -2.85
N GLU A 652 -45.50 -33.02 -3.92
CA GLU A 652 -44.07 -33.41 -3.86
C GLU A 652 -43.21 -32.24 -3.47
N MET A 653 -42.31 -32.50 -2.57
CA MET A 653 -41.30 -31.56 -2.04
C MET A 653 -39.92 -32.06 -2.35
N MET A 654 -38.99 -31.14 -2.54
CA MET A 654 -37.56 -31.39 -2.63
C MET A 654 -36.84 -30.66 -1.53
N ALA A 655 -35.93 -31.33 -0.85
CA ALA A 655 -34.95 -30.74 0.05
C ALA A 655 -33.57 -30.76 -0.62
N LEU A 656 -32.94 -29.59 -0.70
CA LEU A 656 -31.58 -29.40 -1.16
C LEU A 656 -30.73 -29.20 0.08
N THR A 657 -29.86 -30.15 0.38
CA THR A 657 -28.95 -30.13 1.54
C THR A 657 -27.56 -29.80 1.09
N PHE A 658 -27.00 -28.73 1.63
CA PHE A 658 -25.68 -28.24 1.34
C PHE A 658 -24.76 -28.49 2.54
N HIS A 659 -23.54 -28.92 2.25
CA HIS A 659 -22.44 -29.07 3.20
C HIS A 659 -21.39 -28.00 2.84
N ASP A 660 -21.32 -26.95 3.65
CA ASP A 660 -20.26 -25.98 3.50
C ASP A 660 -19.08 -26.24 4.47
N LYS A 661 -18.13 -25.33 4.56
CA LYS A 661 -16.93 -25.49 5.38
C LYS A 661 -17.23 -25.48 6.89
N LYS A 662 -18.36 -24.91 7.31
CA LYS A 662 -18.69 -24.67 8.72
C LYS A 662 -19.88 -25.50 9.20
N GLU A 663 -20.89 -25.64 8.37
CA GLU A 663 -22.16 -26.25 8.76
C GLU A 663 -22.87 -26.93 7.61
N THR A 664 -23.93 -27.65 7.94
CA THR A 664 -24.83 -28.27 6.99
C THR A 664 -26.18 -27.57 7.08
N TYR A 665 -26.74 -27.11 5.97
CA TYR A 665 -28.05 -26.47 5.91
C TYR A 665 -28.89 -27.09 4.82
N SER A 666 -30.22 -26.93 4.91
CA SER A 666 -31.14 -27.48 3.94
C SER A 666 -32.22 -26.47 3.62
N VAL A 667 -32.56 -26.35 2.35
CA VAL A 667 -33.69 -25.58 1.85
C VAL A 667 -34.74 -26.52 1.28
N GLN A 668 -36.01 -26.26 1.53
CA GLN A 668 -37.12 -27.06 1.06
C GLN A 668 -38.05 -26.22 0.14
N MET A 669 -38.43 -26.80 -0.97
CA MET A 669 -39.35 -26.18 -1.94
C MET A 669 -40.16 -27.24 -2.66
N ASN A 670 -41.17 -26.83 -3.43
CA ASN A 670 -41.89 -27.75 -4.34
C ASN A 670 -40.86 -28.39 -5.29
N LYS A 671 -41.11 -29.65 -5.65
CA LYS A 671 -40.17 -30.42 -6.48
C LYS A 671 -39.85 -29.74 -7.81
N GLU A 672 -40.81 -29.18 -8.50
CA GLU A 672 -40.63 -28.46 -9.77
C GLU A 672 -39.71 -27.24 -9.60
N HIS A 673 -39.95 -26.46 -8.54
CA HIS A 673 -39.02 -25.35 -8.19
C HIS A 673 -37.63 -25.86 -7.80
N GLY A 674 -37.56 -27.03 -7.16
CA GLY A 674 -36.28 -27.68 -6.78
C GLY A 674 -35.47 -28.11 -8.01
N ASP A 675 -36.12 -28.72 -8.98
CA ASP A 675 -35.50 -29.13 -10.25
C ASP A 675 -34.95 -27.90 -11.01
N TRP A 676 -35.76 -26.84 -11.13
CA TRP A 676 -35.33 -25.58 -11.74
C TRP A 676 -34.17 -24.93 -10.98
N MET A 677 -34.25 -24.95 -9.64
CA MET A 677 -33.17 -24.36 -8.80
C MET A 677 -31.85 -25.10 -8.99
N LEU A 678 -31.86 -26.42 -9.11
CA LEU A 678 -30.63 -27.20 -9.38
C LEU A 678 -30.01 -26.81 -10.71
N GLU A 679 -30.81 -26.64 -11.75
CA GLU A 679 -30.32 -26.15 -13.04
C GLU A 679 -29.77 -24.74 -12.94
N LEU A 680 -30.49 -23.85 -12.22
CA LEU A 680 -30.02 -22.49 -11.99
C LEU A 680 -28.66 -22.46 -11.26
N LEU A 681 -28.52 -23.15 -10.12
CA LEU A 681 -27.27 -23.18 -9.36
C LEU A 681 -26.10 -23.69 -10.20
N ASN A 682 -26.34 -24.67 -11.07
CA ASN A 682 -25.31 -25.13 -12.01
C ASN A 682 -24.98 -24.06 -13.07
N LYS A 683 -25.99 -23.36 -13.62
CA LYS A 683 -25.80 -22.29 -14.61
C LYS A 683 -25.00 -21.11 -14.05
N ILE A 684 -25.27 -20.70 -12.80
CA ILE A 684 -24.68 -19.51 -12.16
C ILE A 684 -23.49 -19.84 -11.26
N ALA A 685 -23.02 -21.09 -11.25
CA ALA A 685 -21.83 -21.47 -10.48
C ALA A 685 -20.62 -20.60 -10.89
N VAL A 686 -19.86 -20.12 -9.90
CA VAL A 686 -18.71 -19.22 -10.12
C VAL A 686 -17.61 -19.83 -10.99
N SER A 687 -17.60 -21.17 -11.14
CA SER A 687 -16.67 -21.88 -12.03
C SER A 687 -17.00 -21.70 -13.53
N ASN A 688 -18.16 -21.16 -13.86
CA ASN A 688 -18.59 -20.97 -15.24
C ASN A 688 -18.06 -19.67 -15.84
N THR A 689 -17.87 -19.66 -17.14
CA THR A 689 -17.43 -18.46 -17.88
C THR A 689 -18.57 -17.49 -18.14
N LYS A 690 -19.79 -18.01 -18.36
CA LYS A 690 -20.99 -17.17 -18.56
C LYS A 690 -21.56 -16.76 -17.21
N ILE A 691 -21.76 -15.46 -17.03
CA ILE A 691 -22.39 -14.87 -15.85
C ILE A 691 -23.76 -14.34 -16.26
N TYR A 692 -24.79 -14.77 -15.57
CA TYR A 692 -26.19 -14.40 -15.85
C TYR A 692 -26.59 -13.15 -15.06
N THR A 693 -27.45 -12.33 -15.68
CA THR A 693 -28.10 -11.20 -15.00
C THR A 693 -29.37 -11.66 -14.30
N LEU A 694 -29.81 -10.88 -13.32
CA LEU A 694 -31.08 -11.17 -12.64
C LEU A 694 -32.27 -11.16 -13.63
N GLN A 695 -32.23 -10.29 -14.65
CA GLN A 695 -33.24 -10.24 -15.69
C GLN A 695 -33.29 -11.52 -16.53
N GLU A 696 -32.14 -12.07 -16.90
CA GLU A 696 -32.07 -13.36 -17.63
C GLU A 696 -32.65 -14.49 -16.77
N ILE A 697 -32.34 -14.53 -15.46
CA ILE A 697 -32.84 -15.51 -14.50
C ILE A 697 -34.36 -15.37 -14.34
N LYS A 698 -34.86 -14.13 -14.20
CA LYS A 698 -36.29 -13.85 -14.13
C LYS A 698 -37.00 -14.34 -15.38
N SER A 699 -36.50 -14.02 -16.55
CA SER A 699 -37.11 -14.45 -17.84
C SER A 699 -37.09 -15.98 -17.98
N ASP A 700 -36.02 -16.66 -17.56
CA ASP A 700 -35.93 -18.13 -17.56
C ASP A 700 -36.98 -18.76 -16.60
N PHE A 701 -37.15 -18.20 -15.39
CA PHE A 701 -38.15 -18.64 -14.43
C PHE A 701 -39.58 -18.48 -14.96
N GLU A 702 -39.92 -17.32 -15.53
CA GLU A 702 -41.23 -16.97 -16.05
C GLU A 702 -41.64 -17.78 -17.29
N THR A 703 -40.72 -18.53 -17.89
CA THR A 703 -41.09 -19.52 -18.94
C THR A 703 -41.80 -20.75 -18.39
N ALA A 704 -41.58 -21.10 -17.13
CA ALA A 704 -42.08 -22.32 -16.50
C ALA A 704 -43.02 -22.06 -15.32
N PHE A 705 -42.94 -20.89 -14.70
CA PHE A 705 -43.63 -20.55 -13.46
C PHE A 705 -44.18 -19.12 -13.52
N GLU A 706 -45.12 -18.81 -12.61
CA GLU A 706 -45.62 -17.47 -12.35
C GLU A 706 -44.99 -16.92 -11.06
N ASP A 707 -45.11 -15.60 -10.82
CA ASP A 707 -44.75 -14.92 -9.59
C ASP A 707 -43.24 -15.05 -9.17
N PHE A 708 -42.32 -14.66 -10.07
CA PHE A 708 -40.90 -14.67 -9.79
C PHE A 708 -40.56 -13.96 -8.47
N GLU A 709 -41.15 -12.81 -8.18
CA GLU A 709 -40.89 -12.03 -6.97
C GLU A 709 -41.26 -12.84 -5.71
N LEU A 710 -42.39 -13.53 -5.70
CA LEU A 710 -42.80 -14.37 -4.58
C LEU A 710 -41.79 -15.52 -4.31
N PHE A 711 -41.31 -16.12 -5.39
CA PHE A 711 -40.27 -17.15 -5.30
C PHE A 711 -38.93 -16.57 -4.84
N TRP A 712 -38.48 -15.47 -5.46
CA TRP A 712 -37.16 -14.86 -5.22
C TRP A 712 -36.96 -14.28 -3.81
N PHE A 713 -38.09 -13.92 -3.16
CA PHE A 713 -38.12 -13.46 -1.77
C PHE A 713 -38.60 -14.54 -0.78
N SER A 714 -38.75 -15.79 -1.23
CA SER A 714 -39.09 -16.92 -0.34
C SER A 714 -38.02 -17.22 0.69
N LYS A 715 -38.41 -17.90 1.78
CA LYS A 715 -37.45 -18.34 2.83
C LYS A 715 -36.33 -19.17 2.26
N ALA A 716 -36.55 -20.01 1.26
CA ALA A 716 -35.54 -20.82 0.60
C ALA A 716 -34.47 -19.93 -0.07
N MET A 717 -34.91 -18.93 -0.82
CA MET A 717 -34.01 -17.99 -1.51
C MET A 717 -33.24 -17.10 -0.50
N VAL A 718 -33.88 -16.64 0.57
CA VAL A 718 -33.23 -15.91 1.65
C VAL A 718 -32.09 -16.76 2.27
N THR A 719 -32.36 -18.05 2.51
CA THR A 719 -31.34 -18.97 3.00
C THR A 719 -30.20 -19.12 2.00
N LEU A 720 -30.47 -19.34 0.71
CA LEU A 720 -29.42 -19.46 -0.31
C LEU A 720 -28.56 -18.18 -0.42
N LYS A 721 -29.17 -17.00 -0.27
CA LYS A 721 -28.44 -15.71 -0.24
C LYS A 721 -27.48 -15.62 0.95
N LEU A 722 -27.85 -16.14 2.12
CA LEU A 722 -26.98 -16.20 3.29
C LEU A 722 -25.75 -17.11 3.06
N TYR A 723 -25.88 -18.12 2.21
CA TYR A 723 -24.87 -19.16 1.99
C TYR A 723 -24.19 -19.09 0.61
N GLY A 724 -24.23 -17.95 -0.07
CA GLY A 724 -23.39 -17.70 -1.24
C GLY A 724 -24.10 -17.53 -2.58
N LEU A 725 -25.44 -17.34 -2.60
CA LEU A 725 -26.13 -16.81 -3.76
C LEU A 725 -25.98 -15.28 -3.74
N LEU A 726 -25.04 -14.76 -4.52
CA LEU A 726 -24.69 -13.35 -4.52
C LEU A 726 -25.27 -12.60 -5.71
N ILE A 727 -25.69 -11.36 -5.47
CA ILE A 727 -26.16 -10.39 -6.48
C ILE A 727 -25.16 -9.25 -6.56
N ILE A 728 -24.30 -9.24 -7.60
CA ILE A 728 -23.12 -8.40 -7.72
C ILE A 728 -23.15 -7.47 -8.92
#